data_11e32f62ab88ac71ac9b10b2aefde925
#
_entry.id   11e32f62ab88ac71ac9b10b2aefde925
#
_cell.length_a   1.000
_cell.length_b   1.000
_cell.length_c   1.000
_cell.angle_alpha   90.00
_cell.angle_beta   90.00
_cell.angle_gamma   90.00
#
_symmetry.space_group_name_H-M   'P 1'
#
loop_
_entity.id
_entity.type
_entity.pdbx_description
1 polymer ?
#
loop_
_entity_poly.entity_id
_entity_poly.type
_entity_poly.pdbx_seq_one_letter_code
_entity_poly.pdbx_strand_id
1 'polypeptide(L)'
;MVSPESNPEPTKMAAFLQFVAVSAVAGIVAAGLAIPGVGVATASANSAVEIFNALPATLEERDLGEKSTMLAADGSKIADFYWQNRVEVPLDEISQEMQDATIAVEDYRFFEHGGIDLEGIARAAVHNMVSSTTQGGSTLTQQYVKNVLAENAHAESNREGVEAARESEGTAGYARKLREAKLAVAVEKKYDKKEILNRYLNINNYSGSPNVYGVQAAAYRYWGIDAKDLNIQQSAMLAGIVQNPSAFNPERFPDAVLERRNVVLGQMLKYGHITQKEYDEAVKTGLDLNIKETPNGCSAAENSAAFFCNYVVNVIKNDESFGKTVEDRIATLQRGGLTIKTSLNPDIQKIADKEVKKRVPVGDPSGAGHALVTIEPGTGEVIAMAQNREYTEGEVEKKDKNKKTNINYTVDKKHNGGAGFQVGSTWKPFVLATWLKSGKSLNASVNATKRNFPASSWKYSGCPNMAGDWDPSNAGDGSGKGSMTVLNATKNSVNTGYAAMGNQLNMCKIMETAMDLGIRYGSGEKLDFADKSGFIQALSPSSILGTTETTPIAMAAAFATFANDGEFCGPKPILEIKDRNGKNIDVPGEECKQVLDKDVARGVAYALTQTFKGGTTSGLGIGVPAGAKTGTTNFEVGHTWLLGFTKTLSTAVWTGDPRGTRDWRKNGKGKVSGQIYGATISGKTWQAFMSKAVKETKGNTGFPKPSSKYFQGGGSGGGGSSSTGTNRGGGGGNGGGGGDRGNGGGGGNGGGGGNGGGGNGGDGGGDNGGGGDEAPGLGGN
;
A
#
# COMPACT_ATOMS: atom_id res chain seq x y z
N MET A 1 -24.54 -55.35 -58.93
CA MET A 1 -23.54 -54.85 -59.87
C MET A 1 -24.04 -53.48 -60.36
N VAL A 2 -23.55 -52.43 -59.82
CA VAL A 2 -23.72 -51.09 -60.34
C VAL A 2 -22.34 -50.51 -60.48
N SER A 3 -21.97 -50.20 -61.71
CA SER A 3 -20.69 -49.67 -62.11
C SER A 3 -20.46 -48.26 -61.58
N PRO A 4 -19.25 -47.81 -61.23
CA PRO A 4 -18.99 -46.44 -60.88
C PRO A 4 -19.03 -45.56 -62.14
N GLU A 5 -19.87 -44.55 -62.14
CA GLU A 5 -19.92 -43.52 -63.15
C GLU A 5 -18.60 -42.70 -63.08
N SER A 6 -17.90 -42.64 -64.19
CA SER A 6 -16.75 -41.81 -64.41
C SER A 6 -17.21 -40.32 -64.47
N ASN A 7 -16.70 -39.48 -63.55
CA ASN A 7 -16.81 -38.04 -63.66
C ASN A 7 -16.16 -37.60 -65.00
N PRO A 8 -16.90 -36.81 -65.84
CA PRO A 8 -16.28 -36.34 -67.08
C PRO A 8 -15.24 -35.26 -66.74
N GLU A 9 -14.05 -35.38 -67.35
CA GLU A 9 -13.02 -34.35 -67.33
C GLU A 9 -13.64 -33.02 -67.76
N PRO A 10 -13.32 -31.92 -67.07
CA PRO A 10 -13.85 -30.61 -67.41
C PRO A 10 -13.41 -30.24 -68.81
N THR A 11 -14.34 -29.89 -69.70
CA THR A 11 -14.02 -29.39 -71.03
C THR A 11 -13.06 -28.20 -70.93
N LYS A 12 -12.17 -28.03 -71.92
CA LYS A 12 -11.21 -26.92 -72.00
C LYS A 12 -11.88 -25.56 -71.78
N MET A 13 -13.11 -25.42 -72.15
CA MET A 13 -13.96 -24.24 -71.91
C MET A 13 -14.32 -24.07 -70.42
N ALA A 14 -14.64 -25.15 -69.71
CA ALA A 14 -14.93 -25.11 -68.26
C ALA A 14 -13.68 -24.84 -67.46
N ALA A 15 -12.53 -25.37 -67.81
CA ALA A 15 -11.21 -25.07 -67.21
C ALA A 15 -10.80 -23.61 -67.45
N PHE A 16 -11.07 -23.07 -68.67
CA PHE A 16 -10.84 -21.68 -69.00
C PHE A 16 -11.78 -20.74 -68.22
N LEU A 17 -13.05 -21.09 -68.07
CA LEU A 17 -14.01 -20.34 -67.26
C LEU A 17 -13.66 -20.38 -65.75
N GLN A 18 -13.18 -21.52 -65.23
CA GLN A 18 -12.66 -21.63 -63.91
C GLN A 18 -11.37 -20.78 -63.71
N PHE A 19 -10.48 -20.82 -64.67
CA PHE A 19 -9.29 -19.94 -64.64
C PHE A 19 -9.65 -18.45 -64.66
N VAL A 20 -10.59 -18.05 -65.51
CA VAL A 20 -11.11 -16.68 -65.58
C VAL A 20 -11.86 -16.31 -64.31
N ALA A 21 -12.65 -17.24 -63.73
CA ALA A 21 -13.32 -17.01 -62.45
C ALA A 21 -12.33 -16.89 -61.28
N VAL A 22 -11.32 -17.74 -61.23
CA VAL A 22 -10.26 -17.68 -60.21
C VAL A 22 -9.41 -16.42 -60.37
N SER A 23 -9.07 -16.04 -61.64
CA SER A 23 -8.37 -14.78 -61.93
C SER A 23 -9.23 -13.56 -61.66
N ALA A 24 -10.54 -13.62 -61.88
CA ALA A 24 -11.47 -12.55 -61.51
C ALA A 24 -11.65 -12.47 -59.99
N VAL A 25 -11.70 -13.60 -59.27
CA VAL A 25 -11.75 -13.65 -57.80
C VAL A 25 -10.42 -13.17 -57.20
N ALA A 26 -9.26 -13.57 -57.76
CA ALA A 26 -7.96 -13.04 -57.36
C ALA A 26 -7.83 -11.54 -57.70
N GLY A 27 -8.36 -11.10 -58.82
CA GLY A 27 -8.50 -9.69 -59.19
C GLY A 27 -9.48 -8.94 -58.28
N ILE A 28 -10.58 -9.55 -57.87
CA ILE A 28 -11.58 -8.99 -56.94
C ILE A 28 -11.04 -9.02 -55.51
N VAL A 29 -10.24 -10.00 -55.10
CA VAL A 29 -9.56 -10.00 -53.80
C VAL A 29 -8.43 -8.98 -53.78
N ALA A 30 -7.64 -8.86 -54.83
CA ALA A 30 -6.68 -7.77 -55.01
C ALA A 30 -7.38 -6.41 -55.15
N ALA A 31 -8.53 -6.34 -55.82
CA ALA A 31 -9.39 -5.16 -55.95
C ALA A 31 -10.31 -4.98 -54.71
N GLY A 32 -10.71 -6.04 -54.02
CA GLY A 32 -11.48 -6.01 -52.75
C GLY A 32 -10.67 -5.60 -51.55
N LEU A 33 -9.37 -5.75 -51.63
CA LEU A 33 -8.41 -5.00 -50.77
C LEU A 33 -8.30 -3.52 -51.17
N ALA A 34 -8.88 -3.13 -52.30
CA ALA A 34 -8.82 -1.78 -52.86
C ALA A 34 -10.19 -1.07 -53.01
N ILE A 35 -11.36 -1.72 -52.98
CA ILE A 35 -12.64 -1.04 -53.27
C ILE A 35 -13.84 -1.63 -52.54
N PRO A 36 -14.57 -0.88 -51.73
CA PRO A 36 -15.97 -1.12 -51.43
C PRO A 36 -16.88 -0.47 -52.48
N GLY A 37 -17.51 -1.28 -53.31
CA GLY A 37 -18.66 -0.83 -54.15
C GLY A 37 -18.34 -0.48 -55.58
N VAL A 38 -18.94 -1.25 -56.50
CA VAL A 38 -19.01 -1.04 -57.93
C VAL A 38 -19.74 0.27 -58.20
N GLY A 39 -19.02 1.31 -58.64
CA GLY A 39 -19.68 2.53 -59.09
C GLY A 39 -18.85 3.74 -59.49
N VAL A 40 -17.53 3.81 -59.22
CA VAL A 40 -16.71 4.96 -59.64
C VAL A 40 -15.26 4.48 -59.85
N ALA A 41 -14.96 4.01 -61.06
CA ALA A 41 -13.77 3.20 -61.32
C ALA A 41 -12.46 3.91 -61.63
N THR A 42 -12.35 5.21 -61.56
CA THR A 42 -11.06 5.92 -61.88
C THR A 42 -10.62 6.94 -60.86
N ALA A 43 -11.50 7.53 -60.07
CA ALA A 43 -11.09 8.42 -58.96
C ALA A 43 -10.72 7.63 -57.67
N SER A 44 -11.24 6.40 -57.53
CA SER A 44 -11.12 5.57 -56.30
C SER A 44 -9.77 4.84 -56.18
N ALA A 45 -9.11 4.53 -57.28
CA ALA A 45 -7.80 3.84 -57.22
C ALA A 45 -6.71 4.72 -56.62
N ASN A 46 -6.69 6.01 -56.99
CA ASN A 46 -5.73 6.96 -56.43
C ASN A 46 -5.98 7.23 -54.95
N SER A 47 -7.26 7.33 -54.53
CA SER A 47 -7.63 7.53 -53.13
C SER A 47 -7.28 6.31 -52.27
N ALA A 48 -7.46 5.06 -52.77
CA ALA A 48 -7.04 3.87 -52.07
C ALA A 48 -5.53 3.74 -51.89
N VAL A 49 -4.77 4.15 -52.91
CA VAL A 49 -3.29 4.24 -52.85
C VAL A 49 -2.84 5.34 -51.91
N GLU A 50 -3.51 6.48 -51.88
CA GLU A 50 -3.23 7.58 -50.95
C GLU A 50 -3.53 7.15 -49.48
N ILE A 51 -4.68 6.51 -49.24
CA ILE A 51 -5.04 5.95 -47.91
C ILE A 51 -3.98 4.92 -47.49
N PHE A 52 -3.60 3.99 -48.39
CA PHE A 52 -2.58 2.99 -48.07
C PHE A 52 -1.21 3.64 -47.76
N ASN A 53 -0.83 4.65 -48.54
CA ASN A 53 0.44 5.37 -48.33
C ASN A 53 0.43 6.20 -47.04
N ALA A 54 -0.74 6.76 -46.68
CA ALA A 54 -0.90 7.53 -45.45
C ALA A 54 -0.90 6.65 -44.17
N LEU A 55 -1.10 5.33 -44.29
CA LEU A 55 -0.98 4.42 -43.13
C LEU A 55 0.45 4.37 -42.62
N PRO A 56 0.67 4.17 -41.30
CA PRO A 56 2.01 3.99 -40.73
C PRO A 56 2.81 2.92 -41.47
N ALA A 57 4.07 3.22 -41.81
CA ALA A 57 4.98 2.30 -42.49
C ALA A 57 5.85 1.49 -41.52
N THR A 58 5.88 1.87 -40.25
CA THR A 58 6.65 1.22 -39.18
C THR A 58 5.73 0.90 -38.01
N LEU A 59 5.88 -0.31 -37.47
CA LEU A 59 5.24 -0.66 -36.22
C LEU A 59 6.05 -0.05 -35.06
N GLU A 60 5.43 0.80 -34.28
CA GLU A 60 5.99 1.25 -33.02
C GLU A 60 5.76 0.15 -31.99
N GLU A 61 6.84 -0.45 -31.55
CA GLU A 61 6.81 -1.50 -30.53
C GLU A 61 7.31 -0.89 -29.23
N ARG A 62 6.46 -0.96 -28.21
CA ARG A 62 6.82 -0.63 -26.83
C ARG A 62 7.16 -1.92 -26.10
N ASP A 63 7.97 -1.78 -25.06
CA ASP A 63 8.23 -2.90 -24.17
C ASP A 63 6.91 -3.45 -23.62
N LEU A 64 6.78 -4.76 -23.62
CA LEU A 64 5.63 -5.43 -23.05
C LEU A 64 5.54 -5.14 -21.55
N GLY A 65 4.32 -5.09 -21.03
CA GLY A 65 4.12 -4.86 -19.60
C GLY A 65 4.72 -6.00 -18.78
N GLU A 66 5.64 -5.67 -17.90
CA GLU A 66 6.25 -6.60 -16.95
C GLU A 66 5.76 -6.35 -15.54
N LYS A 67 5.71 -7.42 -14.74
CA LYS A 67 5.35 -7.33 -13.33
C LYS A 67 6.40 -6.55 -12.55
N SER A 68 5.95 -5.72 -11.62
CA SER A 68 6.83 -5.13 -10.62
C SER A 68 6.86 -5.98 -9.35
N THR A 69 8.01 -6.03 -8.70
CA THR A 69 8.22 -6.81 -7.47
C THR A 69 8.60 -5.88 -6.32
N MET A 70 7.88 -5.99 -5.22
CA MET A 70 8.19 -5.31 -3.97
C MET A 70 8.95 -6.24 -3.04
N LEU A 71 10.11 -5.79 -2.57
CA LEU A 71 11.03 -6.52 -1.71
C LEU A 71 11.13 -5.84 -0.33
N ALA A 72 11.34 -6.64 0.69
CA ALA A 72 11.73 -6.18 2.02
C ALA A 72 13.20 -5.72 2.05
N ALA A 73 13.65 -5.17 3.17
CA ALA A 73 15.03 -4.67 3.33
C ALA A 73 16.09 -5.75 3.14
N ASP A 74 15.79 -7.00 3.51
CA ASP A 74 16.65 -8.17 3.33
C ASP A 74 16.63 -8.77 1.92
N GLY A 75 15.79 -8.24 1.04
CA GLY A 75 15.59 -8.73 -0.33
C GLY A 75 14.53 -9.83 -0.47
N SER A 76 13.90 -10.29 0.61
CA SER A 76 12.78 -11.21 0.52
C SER A 76 11.56 -10.55 -0.12
N LYS A 77 10.79 -11.33 -0.87
CA LYS A 77 9.61 -10.81 -1.58
C LYS A 77 8.49 -10.45 -0.60
N ILE A 78 7.84 -9.30 -0.86
CA ILE A 78 6.60 -8.89 -0.21
C ILE A 78 5.40 -9.13 -1.11
N ALA A 79 5.42 -8.62 -2.34
CA ALA A 79 4.31 -8.73 -3.29
C ALA A 79 4.78 -8.52 -4.72
N ASP A 80 4.05 -9.09 -5.67
CA ASP A 80 4.15 -8.79 -7.09
C ASP A 80 2.94 -7.94 -7.52
N PHE A 81 3.14 -7.03 -8.51
CA PHE A 81 2.11 -6.18 -9.09
C PHE A 81 2.13 -6.32 -10.60
N TYR A 82 1.01 -6.72 -11.18
CA TYR A 82 0.88 -6.83 -12.63
C TYR A 82 -0.57 -6.62 -13.07
N TRP A 83 -0.70 -6.03 -14.25
CA TRP A 83 -1.95 -6.01 -15.01
C TRP A 83 -2.13 -7.29 -15.79
N GLN A 84 -1.02 -7.77 -16.35
CA GLN A 84 -0.90 -9.01 -17.10
C GLN A 84 0.17 -9.86 -16.42
N ASN A 85 -0.19 -11.09 -16.03
CA ASN A 85 0.81 -12.02 -15.56
C ASN A 85 1.59 -12.51 -16.75
N ARG A 86 2.77 -11.94 -17.00
CA ARG A 86 3.66 -12.26 -18.12
C ARG A 86 5.08 -12.51 -17.62
N VAL A 87 5.69 -13.52 -18.20
CA VAL A 87 7.11 -13.81 -18.10
C VAL A 87 7.60 -14.07 -19.52
N GLU A 88 8.45 -13.21 -20.04
CA GLU A 88 9.04 -13.37 -21.37
C GLU A 88 10.18 -14.38 -21.31
N VAL A 89 10.23 -15.27 -22.31
CA VAL A 89 11.30 -16.25 -22.47
C VAL A 89 11.76 -16.29 -23.93
N PRO A 90 13.03 -16.59 -24.20
CA PRO A 90 13.51 -16.78 -25.57
C PRO A 90 12.93 -18.06 -26.20
N LEU A 91 12.98 -18.16 -27.54
CA LEU A 91 12.30 -19.23 -28.27
C LEU A 91 12.84 -20.62 -27.95
N ASP A 92 14.12 -20.74 -27.61
CA ASP A 92 14.78 -22.00 -27.19
C ASP A 92 14.37 -22.48 -25.79
N GLU A 93 13.74 -21.64 -25.00
CA GLU A 93 13.07 -21.99 -23.73
C GLU A 93 11.55 -22.24 -23.92
N ILE A 94 11.08 -22.43 -25.16
CA ILE A 94 9.72 -22.83 -25.51
C ILE A 94 9.75 -24.15 -26.25
N SER A 95 8.98 -25.15 -25.79
CA SER A 95 8.98 -26.49 -26.40
C SER A 95 8.72 -26.45 -27.90
N GLN A 96 9.30 -27.39 -28.65
CA GLN A 96 9.08 -27.51 -30.09
C GLN A 96 7.61 -27.83 -30.38
N GLU A 97 6.97 -28.62 -29.52
CA GLU A 97 5.55 -28.97 -29.61
C GLU A 97 4.65 -27.75 -29.55
N MET A 98 5.01 -26.73 -28.74
CA MET A 98 4.24 -25.47 -28.66
C MET A 98 4.41 -24.62 -29.91
N GLN A 99 5.63 -24.56 -30.45
CA GLN A 99 5.92 -23.88 -31.71
C GLN A 99 5.15 -24.51 -32.85
N ASP A 100 5.17 -25.82 -32.96
CA ASP A 100 4.51 -26.61 -33.99
C ASP A 100 2.98 -26.52 -33.88
N ALA A 101 2.42 -26.62 -32.68
CA ALA A 101 0.98 -26.50 -32.46
C ALA A 101 0.44 -25.11 -32.89
N THR A 102 1.22 -24.07 -32.58
CA THR A 102 0.86 -22.69 -32.95
C THR A 102 0.89 -22.52 -34.47
N ILE A 103 1.95 -22.98 -35.14
CA ILE A 103 2.09 -22.90 -36.60
C ILE A 103 1.00 -23.73 -37.29
N ALA A 104 0.76 -24.96 -36.82
CA ALA A 104 -0.22 -25.86 -37.41
C ALA A 104 -1.65 -25.29 -37.41
N VAL A 105 -2.04 -24.58 -36.34
CA VAL A 105 -3.42 -24.08 -36.18
C VAL A 105 -3.63 -22.67 -36.71
N GLU A 106 -2.64 -21.78 -36.57
CA GLU A 106 -2.78 -20.37 -36.92
C GLU A 106 -2.27 -20.05 -38.33
N ASP A 107 -1.13 -20.65 -38.74
CA ASP A 107 -0.46 -20.31 -40.00
C ASP A 107 0.50 -21.42 -40.45
N TYR A 108 -0.02 -22.54 -40.98
CA TYR A 108 0.76 -23.71 -41.27
C TYR A 108 1.87 -23.53 -42.36
N ARG A 109 1.81 -22.42 -43.13
CA ARG A 109 2.83 -22.02 -44.09
C ARG A 109 3.67 -20.82 -43.61
N PHE A 110 3.68 -20.54 -42.34
CA PHE A 110 4.37 -19.39 -41.74
C PHE A 110 5.79 -19.18 -42.25
N PHE A 111 6.56 -20.20 -42.45
CA PHE A 111 7.93 -20.13 -42.96
C PHE A 111 8.05 -19.99 -44.47
N GLU A 112 6.96 -20.09 -45.25
CA GLU A 112 6.94 -20.11 -46.71
C GLU A 112 6.53 -18.77 -47.35
N HIS A 113 5.83 -17.91 -46.61
CA HIS A 113 5.34 -16.62 -47.11
C HIS A 113 5.90 -15.44 -46.32
N GLY A 114 5.64 -14.21 -46.75
CA GLY A 114 5.97 -12.98 -46.03
C GLY A 114 4.86 -12.53 -45.08
N GLY A 115 4.78 -11.21 -44.79
CA GLY A 115 3.79 -10.65 -43.87
C GLY A 115 2.32 -10.88 -44.28
N ILE A 116 2.07 -11.24 -45.54
CA ILE A 116 0.75 -11.52 -46.11
C ILE A 116 0.83 -12.86 -46.84
N ASP A 117 -0.09 -13.79 -46.57
CA ASP A 117 -0.29 -15.03 -47.33
C ASP A 117 -1.45 -14.88 -48.33
N LEU A 118 -1.14 -14.51 -49.57
CA LEU A 118 -2.15 -14.32 -50.64
C LEU A 118 -2.88 -15.64 -50.98
N GLU A 119 -2.16 -16.76 -50.99
CA GLU A 119 -2.76 -18.08 -51.23
C GLU A 119 -3.69 -18.49 -50.09
N GLY A 120 -3.27 -18.27 -48.84
CA GLY A 120 -4.09 -18.49 -47.65
C GLY A 120 -5.38 -17.65 -47.66
N ILE A 121 -5.29 -16.39 -48.02
CA ILE A 121 -6.47 -15.51 -48.18
C ILE A 121 -7.43 -16.05 -49.27
N ALA A 122 -6.90 -16.42 -50.43
CA ALA A 122 -7.70 -16.96 -51.51
C ALA A 122 -8.38 -18.28 -51.09
N ARG A 123 -7.66 -19.17 -50.45
CA ARG A 123 -8.19 -20.44 -49.91
C ARG A 123 -9.26 -20.19 -48.84
N ALA A 124 -9.06 -19.31 -47.91
CA ALA A 124 -10.02 -18.94 -46.84
C ALA A 124 -11.30 -18.35 -47.48
N ALA A 125 -11.19 -17.49 -48.52
CA ALA A 125 -12.34 -16.93 -49.22
C ALA A 125 -13.16 -18.02 -49.90
N VAL A 126 -12.53 -18.96 -50.62
CA VAL A 126 -13.23 -20.09 -51.25
C VAL A 126 -13.88 -21.01 -50.20
N HIS A 127 -13.16 -21.33 -49.11
CA HIS A 127 -13.71 -22.16 -48.03
C HIS A 127 -14.97 -21.53 -47.41
N ASN A 128 -14.89 -20.23 -47.08
CA ASN A 128 -16.00 -19.51 -46.45
C ASN A 128 -17.23 -19.31 -47.39
N MET A 129 -17.03 -19.45 -48.70
CA MET A 129 -18.12 -19.47 -49.67
C MET A 129 -18.88 -20.81 -49.77
N VAL A 130 -18.14 -21.91 -49.51
CA VAL A 130 -18.68 -23.27 -49.73
C VAL A 130 -18.93 -24.07 -48.46
N SER A 131 -18.46 -23.60 -47.33
CA SER A 131 -18.54 -24.25 -46.00
C SER A 131 -19.31 -23.40 -44.99
N SER A 132 -20.01 -24.06 -44.08
CA SER A 132 -20.64 -23.41 -42.91
C SER A 132 -19.64 -23.06 -41.81
N THR A 133 -18.39 -23.49 -41.94
CA THR A 133 -17.31 -23.16 -41.00
C THR A 133 -16.46 -22.00 -41.55
N THR A 134 -16.06 -21.06 -40.67
CA THR A 134 -15.26 -19.90 -41.06
C THR A 134 -13.75 -20.23 -40.92
N GLN A 135 -13.01 -20.11 -42.03
CA GLN A 135 -11.56 -20.20 -42.02
C GLN A 135 -10.93 -18.79 -42.01
N GLY A 136 -9.99 -18.54 -41.10
CA GLY A 136 -9.23 -17.30 -41.04
C GLY A 136 -8.12 -17.26 -42.10
N GLY A 137 -7.93 -16.08 -42.73
CA GLY A 137 -6.84 -15.84 -43.70
C GLY A 137 -5.76 -14.89 -43.17
N SER A 138 -5.70 -14.64 -41.87
CA SER A 138 -4.69 -13.76 -41.25
C SER A 138 -3.42 -14.55 -40.93
N THR A 139 -2.25 -14.00 -41.26
CA THR A 139 -0.96 -14.59 -40.90
C THR A 139 -0.64 -14.40 -39.42
N LEU A 140 0.27 -15.22 -38.87
CA LEU A 140 0.85 -15.07 -37.54
C LEU A 140 1.41 -13.65 -37.32
N THR A 141 2.12 -13.11 -38.34
CA THR A 141 2.68 -11.76 -38.30
C THR A 141 1.59 -10.68 -38.21
N GLN A 142 0.44 -10.83 -38.92
CA GLN A 142 -0.69 -9.91 -38.78
C GLN A 142 -1.34 -9.97 -37.39
N GLN A 143 -1.43 -11.16 -36.82
CA GLN A 143 -1.92 -11.33 -35.46
C GLN A 143 -0.98 -10.73 -34.42
N TYR A 144 0.33 -10.89 -34.60
CA TYR A 144 1.32 -10.21 -33.77
C TYR A 144 1.17 -8.69 -33.80
N VAL A 145 1.07 -8.11 -35.03
CA VAL A 145 0.82 -6.66 -35.20
C VAL A 145 -0.45 -6.21 -34.48
N LYS A 146 -1.54 -6.93 -34.61
CA LYS A 146 -2.81 -6.64 -33.91
C LYS A 146 -2.60 -6.60 -32.39
N ASN A 147 -1.88 -7.58 -31.85
CA ASN A 147 -1.61 -7.66 -30.41
C ASN A 147 -0.71 -6.53 -29.93
N VAL A 148 0.32 -6.14 -30.70
CA VAL A 148 1.18 -4.99 -30.41
C VAL A 148 0.38 -3.67 -30.40
N LEU A 149 -0.50 -3.46 -31.38
CA LEU A 149 -1.36 -2.26 -31.41
C LEU A 149 -2.30 -2.19 -30.20
N ALA A 150 -2.87 -3.32 -29.78
CA ALA A 150 -3.70 -3.40 -28.58
C ALA A 150 -2.88 -3.17 -27.31
N GLU A 151 -1.67 -3.71 -27.24
CA GLU A 151 -0.76 -3.54 -26.10
C GLU A 151 -0.29 -2.09 -25.95
N ASN A 152 0.07 -1.44 -27.08
CA ASN A 152 0.40 -0.01 -27.08
C ASN A 152 -0.75 0.86 -26.58
N ALA A 153 -1.98 0.58 -27.04
CA ALA A 153 -3.17 1.30 -26.57
C ALA A 153 -3.45 1.07 -25.08
N HIS A 154 -3.22 -0.14 -24.57
CA HIS A 154 -3.27 -0.42 -23.14
C HIS A 154 -2.20 0.36 -22.36
N ALA A 155 -0.98 0.47 -22.90
CA ALA A 155 0.10 1.22 -22.28
C ALA A 155 -0.20 2.73 -22.19
N GLU A 156 -0.98 3.25 -23.13
CA GLU A 156 -1.43 4.64 -23.15
C GLU A 156 -2.72 4.90 -22.35
N SER A 157 -3.26 3.89 -21.68
CA SER A 157 -4.59 3.93 -21.04
C SER A 157 -5.69 4.35 -22.04
N ASN A 158 -5.45 4.11 -23.33
CA ASN A 158 -6.35 4.46 -24.43
C ASN A 158 -7.36 3.35 -24.72
N ARG A 159 -8.50 3.40 -24.04
CA ARG A 159 -9.57 2.41 -24.20
C ARG A 159 -10.12 2.33 -25.62
N GLU A 160 -10.30 3.49 -26.27
CA GLU A 160 -10.79 3.55 -27.66
C GLU A 160 -9.78 2.91 -28.64
N GLY A 161 -8.49 3.11 -28.41
CA GLY A 161 -7.43 2.46 -29.18
C GLY A 161 -7.43 0.94 -29.03
N VAL A 162 -7.71 0.43 -27.84
CA VAL A 162 -7.85 -1.02 -27.58
C VAL A 162 -9.06 -1.59 -28.33
N GLU A 163 -10.20 -0.91 -28.28
CA GLU A 163 -11.41 -1.31 -29.02
C GLU A 163 -11.18 -1.26 -30.53
N ALA A 164 -10.55 -0.18 -31.04
CA ALA A 164 -10.19 -0.06 -32.45
C ALA A 164 -9.22 -1.15 -32.94
N ALA A 165 -8.27 -1.59 -32.10
CA ALA A 165 -7.38 -2.71 -32.43
C ALA A 165 -8.09 -4.07 -32.49
N ARG A 166 -9.31 -4.17 -31.94
CA ARG A 166 -10.13 -5.40 -31.89
C ARG A 166 -11.33 -5.36 -32.85
N GLU A 167 -11.65 -4.18 -33.40
CA GLU A 167 -12.81 -4.01 -34.28
C GLU A 167 -12.77 -4.99 -35.47
N SER A 168 -13.83 -5.73 -35.69
CA SER A 168 -13.88 -6.78 -36.72
C SER A 168 -14.92 -6.52 -37.81
N GLU A 169 -15.79 -5.52 -37.64
CA GLU A 169 -16.95 -5.31 -38.49
C GLU A 169 -16.89 -3.99 -39.31
N GLY A 170 -17.61 -3.96 -40.39
CA GLY A 170 -17.78 -2.76 -41.21
C GLY A 170 -16.51 -2.18 -41.82
N THR A 171 -16.56 -0.91 -42.18
CA THR A 171 -15.44 -0.18 -42.82
C THR A 171 -14.24 -0.03 -41.87
N ALA A 172 -14.47 0.09 -40.55
CA ALA A 172 -13.43 0.18 -39.54
C ALA A 172 -12.63 -1.14 -39.45
N GLY A 173 -13.30 -2.29 -39.50
CA GLY A 173 -12.65 -3.59 -39.54
C GLY A 173 -11.77 -3.78 -40.79
N TYR A 174 -12.22 -3.33 -41.97
CA TYR A 174 -11.40 -3.35 -43.19
C TYR A 174 -10.18 -2.43 -43.09
N ALA A 175 -10.34 -1.20 -42.61
CA ALA A 175 -9.24 -0.26 -42.44
C ALA A 175 -8.18 -0.80 -41.46
N ARG A 176 -8.62 -1.43 -40.37
CA ARG A 176 -7.74 -2.13 -39.41
C ARG A 176 -6.95 -3.24 -40.11
N LYS A 177 -7.62 -4.12 -40.86
CA LYS A 177 -6.96 -5.24 -41.59
C LYS A 177 -5.93 -4.74 -42.60
N LEU A 178 -6.22 -3.64 -43.29
CA LEU A 178 -5.26 -3.04 -44.23
C LEU A 178 -4.03 -2.50 -43.49
N ARG A 179 -4.24 -1.87 -42.34
CA ARG A 179 -3.14 -1.39 -41.47
C ARG A 179 -2.30 -2.58 -40.97
N GLU A 180 -2.94 -3.63 -40.46
CA GLU A 180 -2.25 -4.84 -40.01
C GLU A 180 -1.39 -5.45 -41.13
N ALA A 181 -1.93 -5.57 -42.34
CA ALA A 181 -1.23 -6.11 -43.48
C ALA A 181 0.02 -5.27 -43.85
N LYS A 182 -0.12 -3.92 -43.90
CA LYS A 182 1.01 -3.04 -44.18
C LYS A 182 2.11 -3.14 -43.12
N LEU A 183 1.71 -3.14 -41.83
CA LEU A 183 2.64 -3.26 -40.72
C LEU A 183 3.27 -4.65 -40.65
N ALA A 184 2.54 -5.73 -41.00
CA ALA A 184 3.10 -7.08 -41.05
C ALA A 184 4.24 -7.19 -42.08
N VAL A 185 4.09 -6.58 -43.25
CA VAL A 185 5.20 -6.51 -44.23
C VAL A 185 6.42 -5.75 -43.68
N ALA A 186 6.20 -4.72 -42.88
CA ALA A 186 7.29 -3.98 -42.25
C ALA A 186 7.99 -4.79 -41.15
N VAL A 187 7.23 -5.56 -40.35
CA VAL A 187 7.74 -6.46 -39.31
C VAL A 187 8.61 -7.56 -39.93
N GLU A 188 8.17 -8.21 -41.02
CA GLU A 188 8.92 -9.25 -41.72
C GLU A 188 10.23 -8.73 -42.37
N LYS A 189 10.36 -7.42 -42.62
CA LYS A 189 11.62 -6.79 -43.04
C LYS A 189 12.57 -6.55 -41.87
N LYS A 190 12.04 -6.42 -40.66
CA LYS A 190 12.80 -6.09 -39.45
C LYS A 190 13.25 -7.32 -38.69
N TYR A 191 12.43 -8.37 -38.66
CA TYR A 191 12.66 -9.58 -37.87
C TYR A 191 12.60 -10.83 -38.74
N ASP A 192 13.38 -11.82 -38.40
CA ASP A 192 13.24 -13.14 -39.01
C ASP A 192 12.01 -13.89 -38.43
N LYS A 193 11.66 -14.98 -39.06
CA LYS A 193 10.49 -15.79 -38.73
C LYS A 193 10.51 -16.34 -37.28
N LYS A 194 11.68 -16.72 -36.80
CA LYS A 194 11.83 -17.26 -35.44
C LYS A 194 11.63 -16.19 -34.40
N GLU A 195 12.16 -14.99 -34.64
CA GLU A 195 11.96 -13.85 -33.76
C GLU A 195 10.48 -13.40 -33.74
N ILE A 196 9.79 -13.41 -34.89
CA ILE A 196 8.35 -13.11 -34.96
C ILE A 196 7.54 -14.15 -34.16
N LEU A 197 7.86 -15.44 -34.30
CA LEU A 197 7.20 -16.51 -33.54
C LEU A 197 7.45 -16.36 -32.04
N ASN A 198 8.69 -16.07 -31.65
CA ASN A 198 9.02 -15.81 -30.24
C ASN A 198 8.18 -14.67 -29.66
N ARG A 199 8.14 -13.54 -30.34
CA ARG A 199 7.35 -12.36 -29.93
C ARG A 199 5.86 -12.66 -29.87
N TYR A 200 5.35 -13.43 -30.84
CA TYR A 200 3.95 -13.87 -30.86
C TYR A 200 3.60 -14.73 -29.65
N LEU A 201 4.42 -15.72 -29.29
CA LEU A 201 4.19 -16.61 -28.16
C LEU A 201 4.25 -15.89 -26.81
N ASN A 202 5.06 -14.82 -26.71
CA ASN A 202 5.19 -14.02 -25.50
C ASN A 202 4.11 -12.93 -25.34
N ILE A 203 3.47 -12.47 -26.44
CA ILE A 203 2.46 -11.40 -26.36
C ILE A 203 1.03 -11.91 -26.16
N ASN A 204 0.73 -13.14 -26.55
CA ASN A 204 -0.62 -13.67 -26.57
C ASN A 204 -1.26 -13.78 -25.17
N ASN A 205 -2.59 -13.60 -25.17
CA ASN A 205 -3.43 -13.88 -24.01
C ASN A 205 -3.85 -15.35 -24.02
N TYR A 206 -3.49 -16.07 -22.95
CA TYR A 206 -3.85 -17.48 -22.75
C TYR A 206 -4.97 -17.68 -21.73
N SER A 207 -5.79 -16.64 -21.51
CA SER A 207 -6.92 -16.69 -20.56
C SER A 207 -6.49 -16.80 -19.09
N GLY A 208 -7.33 -17.32 -18.22
CA GLY A 208 -7.00 -17.48 -16.79
C GLY A 208 -7.40 -16.30 -15.90
N SER A 209 -7.27 -16.49 -14.60
CA SER A 209 -7.53 -15.46 -13.59
C SER A 209 -6.38 -15.46 -12.56
N PRO A 210 -5.66 -14.33 -12.38
CA PRO A 210 -5.71 -13.09 -13.16
C PRO A 210 -5.20 -13.29 -14.59
N ASN A 211 -5.43 -12.33 -15.49
CA ASN A 211 -5.10 -12.41 -16.92
C ASN A 211 -3.69 -12.96 -17.19
N VAL A 212 -3.61 -14.10 -17.89
CA VAL A 212 -2.35 -14.79 -18.19
C VAL A 212 -1.90 -14.47 -19.61
N TYR A 213 -0.73 -13.87 -19.74
CA TYR A 213 -0.11 -13.48 -21.00
C TYR A 213 1.26 -14.11 -21.14
N GLY A 214 1.59 -14.53 -22.38
CA GLY A 214 2.83 -15.25 -22.67
C GLY A 214 2.77 -16.72 -22.28
N VAL A 215 3.45 -17.53 -23.09
CA VAL A 215 3.43 -19.00 -22.99
C VAL A 215 4.01 -19.51 -21.67
N GLN A 216 5.07 -18.87 -21.15
CA GLN A 216 5.71 -19.26 -19.89
C GLN A 216 4.76 -19.10 -18.69
N ALA A 217 4.07 -17.95 -18.62
CA ALA A 217 3.10 -17.72 -17.55
C ALA A 217 1.90 -18.68 -17.65
N ALA A 218 1.50 -19.06 -18.87
CA ALA A 218 0.44 -20.01 -19.11
C ALA A 218 0.84 -21.44 -18.69
N ALA A 219 2.02 -21.90 -19.05
CA ALA A 219 2.55 -23.21 -18.64
C ALA A 219 2.62 -23.32 -17.12
N TYR A 220 3.10 -22.28 -16.45
CA TYR A 220 3.14 -22.23 -14.99
C TYR A 220 1.74 -22.21 -14.39
N ARG A 221 0.83 -21.34 -14.90
CA ARG A 221 -0.54 -21.21 -14.37
C ARG A 221 -1.29 -22.52 -14.41
N TYR A 222 -1.26 -23.20 -15.56
CA TYR A 222 -2.09 -24.36 -15.78
C TYR A 222 -1.49 -25.67 -15.26
N TRP A 223 -0.16 -25.78 -15.17
CA TRP A 223 0.49 -27.03 -14.74
C TRP A 223 1.65 -26.85 -13.76
N GLY A 224 2.17 -25.64 -13.56
CA GLY A 224 3.32 -25.37 -12.69
C GLY A 224 4.65 -25.83 -13.27
N ILE A 225 4.77 -25.81 -14.61
CA ILE A 225 5.96 -26.19 -15.38
C ILE A 225 6.49 -25.03 -16.21
N ASP A 226 7.69 -25.15 -16.73
CA ASP A 226 8.26 -24.20 -17.68
C ASP A 226 7.73 -24.44 -19.10
N ALA A 227 7.74 -23.41 -19.95
CA ALA A 227 7.25 -23.48 -21.33
C ALA A 227 8.03 -24.50 -22.19
N LYS A 228 9.28 -24.76 -21.86
CA LYS A 228 10.12 -25.78 -22.54
C LYS A 228 9.69 -27.20 -22.25
N ASP A 229 8.97 -27.44 -21.15
CA ASP A 229 8.52 -28.74 -20.70
C ASP A 229 7.08 -29.08 -21.15
N LEU A 230 6.46 -28.20 -21.95
CA LEU A 230 5.12 -28.43 -22.50
C LEU A 230 5.14 -29.62 -23.46
N ASN A 231 4.24 -30.57 -23.24
CA ASN A 231 4.03 -31.72 -24.12
C ASN A 231 3.00 -31.42 -25.25
N ILE A 232 2.78 -32.37 -26.14
CA ILE A 232 1.90 -32.24 -27.31
C ILE A 232 0.49 -31.74 -26.93
N GLN A 233 -0.19 -32.40 -25.97
CA GLN A 233 -1.56 -32.06 -25.61
C GLN A 233 -1.66 -30.72 -24.86
N GLN A 234 -0.68 -30.35 -24.07
CA GLN A 234 -0.61 -29.06 -23.38
C GLN A 234 -0.36 -27.93 -24.38
N SER A 235 0.55 -28.15 -25.31
CA SER A 235 0.87 -27.23 -26.40
C SER A 235 -0.34 -26.99 -27.32
N ALA A 236 -1.03 -28.06 -27.69
CA ALA A 236 -2.27 -27.97 -28.48
C ALA A 236 -3.38 -27.23 -27.75
N MET A 237 -3.50 -27.40 -26.43
CA MET A 237 -4.45 -26.63 -25.61
C MET A 237 -4.12 -25.15 -25.64
N LEU A 238 -2.88 -24.75 -25.36
CA LEU A 238 -2.48 -23.34 -25.34
C LEU A 238 -2.65 -22.69 -26.72
N ALA A 239 -2.21 -23.33 -27.79
CA ALA A 239 -2.39 -22.83 -29.15
C ALA A 239 -3.88 -22.68 -29.50
N GLY A 240 -4.74 -23.56 -28.99
CA GLY A 240 -6.19 -23.49 -29.19
C GLY A 240 -6.86 -22.31 -28.49
N ILE A 241 -6.43 -21.95 -27.29
CA ILE A 241 -6.99 -20.87 -26.47
C ILE A 241 -6.84 -19.50 -27.15
N VAL A 242 -5.73 -19.26 -27.85
CA VAL A 242 -5.40 -17.96 -28.44
C VAL A 242 -6.46 -17.45 -29.41
N GLN A 243 -7.19 -18.33 -30.08
CA GLN A 243 -8.28 -17.95 -31.02
C GLN A 243 -9.36 -17.09 -30.33
N ASN A 244 -9.79 -17.49 -29.14
CA ASN A 244 -10.78 -16.75 -28.33
C ASN A 244 -10.56 -17.06 -26.84
N PRO A 245 -9.66 -16.34 -26.15
CA PRO A 245 -9.31 -16.62 -24.76
C PRO A 245 -10.50 -16.54 -23.78
N SER A 246 -11.52 -15.78 -24.10
CA SER A 246 -12.73 -15.68 -23.26
C SER A 246 -13.63 -16.89 -23.39
N ALA A 247 -13.80 -17.43 -24.60
CA ALA A 247 -14.61 -18.62 -24.85
C ALA A 247 -13.87 -19.90 -24.47
N PHE A 248 -12.55 -19.93 -24.59
CA PHE A 248 -11.71 -21.09 -24.29
C PHE A 248 -10.94 -20.91 -22.99
N ASN A 249 -11.65 -20.48 -21.92
CA ASN A 249 -11.05 -20.42 -20.59
C ASN A 249 -11.08 -21.81 -19.93
N PRO A 250 -9.91 -22.45 -19.66
CA PRO A 250 -9.90 -23.83 -19.17
C PRO A 250 -10.41 -23.98 -17.73
N GLU A 251 -10.41 -22.91 -16.94
CA GLU A 251 -10.92 -22.90 -15.58
C GLU A 251 -12.48 -22.79 -15.55
N ARG A 252 -13.07 -22.23 -16.62
CA ARG A 252 -14.53 -21.99 -16.71
C ARG A 252 -15.23 -22.92 -17.68
N PHE A 253 -14.60 -23.27 -18.78
CA PHE A 253 -15.19 -23.98 -19.90
C PHE A 253 -14.28 -25.16 -20.36
N PRO A 254 -13.94 -26.11 -19.46
CA PRO A 254 -12.98 -27.17 -19.75
C PRO A 254 -13.39 -28.04 -20.95
N ASP A 255 -14.69 -28.32 -21.13
CA ASP A 255 -15.17 -29.14 -22.25
C ASP A 255 -14.95 -28.47 -23.60
N ALA A 256 -15.26 -27.17 -23.72
CA ALA A 256 -15.03 -26.40 -24.93
C ALA A 256 -13.53 -26.30 -25.26
N VAL A 257 -12.69 -26.19 -24.23
CA VAL A 257 -11.23 -26.19 -24.39
C VAL A 257 -10.72 -27.58 -24.85
N LEU A 258 -11.29 -28.66 -24.33
CA LEU A 258 -10.94 -30.01 -24.72
C LEU A 258 -11.27 -30.26 -26.21
N GLU A 259 -12.46 -29.84 -26.65
CA GLU A 259 -12.86 -29.91 -28.07
C GLU A 259 -11.92 -29.07 -28.95
N ARG A 260 -11.62 -27.83 -28.54
CA ARG A 260 -10.73 -26.95 -29.30
C ARG A 260 -9.31 -27.51 -29.37
N ARG A 261 -8.76 -28.08 -28.29
CA ARG A 261 -7.47 -28.78 -28.25
C ARG A 261 -7.44 -29.91 -29.29
N ASN A 262 -8.49 -30.72 -29.35
CA ASN A 262 -8.55 -31.84 -30.30
C ASN A 262 -8.56 -31.37 -31.76
N VAL A 263 -9.15 -30.19 -32.05
CA VAL A 263 -9.05 -29.55 -33.37
C VAL A 263 -7.58 -29.21 -33.69
N VAL A 264 -6.83 -28.64 -32.72
CA VAL A 264 -5.42 -28.32 -32.91
C VAL A 264 -4.60 -29.59 -33.15
N LEU A 265 -4.80 -30.64 -32.34
CA LEU A 265 -4.14 -31.93 -32.53
C LEU A 265 -4.39 -32.50 -33.95
N GLY A 266 -5.63 -32.35 -34.45
CA GLY A 266 -5.96 -32.75 -35.83
C GLY A 266 -5.21 -31.93 -36.89
N GLN A 267 -4.95 -30.65 -36.67
CA GLN A 267 -4.12 -29.84 -37.57
C GLN A 267 -2.64 -30.23 -37.48
N MET A 268 -2.12 -30.48 -36.27
CA MET A 268 -0.73 -30.97 -36.09
C MET A 268 -0.50 -32.28 -36.83
N LEU A 269 -1.43 -33.25 -36.74
CA LEU A 269 -1.38 -34.50 -37.50
C LEU A 269 -1.45 -34.23 -39.00
N LYS A 270 -2.40 -33.39 -39.45
CA LYS A 270 -2.59 -33.11 -40.88
C LYS A 270 -1.35 -32.51 -41.53
N TYR A 271 -0.60 -31.67 -40.80
CA TYR A 271 0.59 -31.02 -41.32
C TYR A 271 1.90 -31.74 -40.95
N GLY A 272 1.82 -32.94 -40.35
CA GLY A 272 2.97 -33.79 -40.10
C GLY A 272 3.85 -33.42 -38.92
N HIS A 273 3.36 -32.60 -38.00
CA HIS A 273 4.04 -32.24 -36.77
C HIS A 273 3.97 -33.33 -35.70
N ILE A 274 2.95 -34.20 -35.78
CA ILE A 274 2.81 -35.39 -34.94
C ILE A 274 2.41 -36.60 -35.77
N THR A 275 2.72 -37.80 -35.28
CA THR A 275 2.32 -39.06 -35.88
C THR A 275 0.86 -39.41 -35.52
N GLN A 276 0.27 -40.37 -36.30
CA GLN A 276 -1.07 -40.89 -35.97
C GLN A 276 -1.11 -41.50 -34.55
N LYS A 277 -0.05 -42.18 -34.13
CA LYS A 277 0.04 -42.77 -32.80
C LYS A 277 0.00 -41.71 -31.70
N GLU A 278 0.77 -40.66 -31.82
CA GLU A 278 0.81 -39.54 -30.87
C GLU A 278 -0.55 -38.82 -30.81
N TYR A 279 -1.21 -38.62 -31.94
CA TYR A 279 -2.56 -38.07 -32.01
C TYR A 279 -3.58 -38.94 -31.24
N ASP A 280 -3.57 -40.29 -31.52
CA ASP A 280 -4.48 -41.23 -30.89
C ASP A 280 -4.27 -41.36 -29.38
N GLU A 281 -3.07 -41.12 -28.90
CA GLU A 281 -2.71 -41.05 -27.49
C GLU A 281 -3.17 -39.71 -26.89
N ALA A 282 -2.86 -38.56 -27.51
CA ALA A 282 -3.12 -37.24 -27.01
C ALA A 282 -4.64 -36.90 -26.89
N VAL A 283 -5.47 -37.35 -27.86
CA VAL A 283 -6.92 -37.10 -27.81
C VAL A 283 -7.64 -37.82 -26.66
N LYS A 284 -7.05 -38.89 -26.11
CA LYS A 284 -7.60 -39.68 -25.00
C LYS A 284 -7.33 -39.03 -23.64
N THR A 285 -6.38 -38.09 -23.54
CA THR A 285 -6.00 -37.45 -22.29
C THR A 285 -6.99 -36.37 -21.92
N GLY A 286 -7.13 -36.08 -20.64
CA GLY A 286 -7.81 -34.89 -20.11
C GLY A 286 -6.99 -33.61 -20.33
N LEU A 287 -7.42 -32.51 -19.73
CA LEU A 287 -6.62 -31.28 -19.67
C LEU A 287 -5.55 -31.34 -18.59
N ASP A 288 -5.71 -32.24 -17.62
CA ASP A 288 -4.82 -32.52 -16.50
C ASP A 288 -4.30 -31.27 -15.79
N LEU A 289 -5.20 -30.32 -15.55
CA LEU A 289 -4.88 -29.02 -14.97
C LEU A 289 -4.40 -29.16 -13.52
N ASN A 290 -3.32 -28.48 -13.20
CA ASN A 290 -2.77 -28.31 -11.85
C ASN A 290 -2.61 -26.80 -11.59
N ILE A 291 -3.73 -26.11 -11.45
CA ILE A 291 -3.81 -24.64 -11.37
C ILE A 291 -2.92 -24.11 -10.26
N LYS A 292 -1.96 -23.26 -10.61
CA LYS A 292 -1.12 -22.52 -9.66
C LYS A 292 -1.69 -21.14 -9.43
N GLU A 293 -1.84 -20.78 -8.15
CA GLU A 293 -2.14 -19.41 -7.81
C GLU A 293 -0.96 -18.49 -8.15
N THR A 294 -1.26 -17.36 -8.74
CA THR A 294 -0.29 -16.30 -9.02
C THR A 294 -0.67 -15.08 -8.20
N PRO A 295 -0.11 -14.95 -6.99
CA PRO A 295 -0.44 -13.86 -6.09
C PRO A 295 -0.18 -12.50 -6.73
N ASN A 296 -1.12 -11.55 -6.57
CA ASN A 296 -1.02 -10.20 -7.11
C ASN A 296 -1.53 -9.17 -6.09
N GLY A 297 -0.79 -8.08 -5.95
CA GLY A 297 -1.16 -6.97 -5.08
C GLY A 297 -0.96 -7.24 -3.58
N CYS A 298 -1.37 -6.26 -2.78
CA CYS A 298 -1.11 -6.28 -1.35
C CYS A 298 -1.96 -7.28 -0.56
N SER A 299 -3.07 -7.75 -1.12
CA SER A 299 -3.88 -8.81 -0.50
C SER A 299 -3.12 -10.14 -0.41
N ALA A 300 -2.16 -10.34 -1.30
CA ALA A 300 -1.29 -11.51 -1.35
C ALA A 300 0.09 -11.28 -0.70
N ALA A 301 0.29 -10.16 -0.03
CA ALA A 301 1.59 -9.80 0.54
C ALA A 301 2.08 -10.80 1.58
N GLU A 302 3.33 -11.22 1.43
CA GLU A 302 4.02 -12.12 2.34
C GLU A 302 4.40 -11.44 3.66
N ASN A 303 4.83 -12.20 4.65
CA ASN A 303 5.35 -11.72 5.94
C ASN A 303 4.38 -10.83 6.75
N SER A 304 3.06 -10.98 6.58
CA SER A 304 2.05 -10.12 7.21
C SER A 304 2.20 -8.63 6.86
N ALA A 305 2.74 -8.33 5.67
CA ALA A 305 3.11 -6.98 5.25
C ALA A 305 2.01 -6.25 4.46
N ALA A 306 0.78 -6.77 4.38
CA ALA A 306 -0.28 -6.24 3.52
C ALA A 306 -0.55 -4.73 3.72
N PHE A 307 -0.61 -4.25 4.96
CA PHE A 307 -0.82 -2.83 5.25
C PHE A 307 0.41 -1.97 4.93
N PHE A 308 1.61 -2.51 5.14
CA PHE A 308 2.84 -1.83 4.71
C PHE A 308 2.93 -1.76 3.18
N CYS A 309 2.65 -2.86 2.49
CA CYS A 309 2.53 -2.92 1.04
C CYS A 309 1.54 -1.87 0.52
N ASN A 310 0.34 -1.80 1.10
CA ASN A 310 -0.65 -0.79 0.74
C ASN A 310 -0.14 0.65 0.96
N TYR A 311 0.60 0.90 2.03
CA TYR A 311 1.23 2.20 2.26
C TYR A 311 2.23 2.54 1.15
N VAL A 312 3.14 1.63 0.78
CA VAL A 312 4.11 1.82 -0.32
C VAL A 312 3.39 2.11 -1.64
N VAL A 313 2.36 1.33 -1.98
CA VAL A 313 1.54 1.54 -3.19
C VAL A 313 0.94 2.96 -3.20
N ASN A 314 0.45 3.44 -2.05
CA ASN A 314 -0.11 4.79 -1.98
C ASN A 314 0.96 5.90 -1.98
N VAL A 315 2.17 5.65 -1.51
CA VAL A 315 3.31 6.57 -1.72
C VAL A 315 3.56 6.73 -3.21
N ILE A 316 3.66 5.63 -3.97
CA ILE A 316 3.84 5.66 -5.44
C ILE A 316 2.67 6.38 -6.13
N LYS A 317 1.42 6.07 -5.77
CA LYS A 317 0.22 6.72 -6.34
C LYS A 317 0.16 8.22 -6.12
N ASN A 318 0.83 8.73 -5.10
CA ASN A 318 0.84 10.16 -4.76
C ASN A 318 2.06 10.92 -5.27
N ASP A 319 3.00 10.25 -5.94
CA ASP A 319 4.22 10.86 -6.45
C ASP A 319 4.21 10.95 -7.99
N GLU A 320 4.32 12.18 -8.50
CA GLU A 320 4.23 12.49 -9.93
C GLU A 320 5.43 11.97 -10.76
N SER A 321 6.52 11.56 -10.11
CA SER A 321 7.65 10.95 -10.81
C SER A 321 7.29 9.61 -11.48
N PHE A 322 6.22 8.93 -10.99
CA PHE A 322 5.71 7.68 -11.57
C PHE A 322 4.67 7.88 -12.68
N GLY A 323 4.23 9.10 -12.96
CA GLY A 323 3.25 9.41 -13.99
C GLY A 323 2.42 10.64 -13.67
N LYS A 324 1.85 11.27 -14.69
CA LYS A 324 1.08 12.51 -14.55
C LYS A 324 -0.24 12.31 -13.82
N THR A 325 -0.96 11.26 -14.17
CA THR A 325 -2.23 10.89 -13.52
C THR A 325 -2.05 9.75 -12.53
N VAL A 326 -3.04 9.50 -11.68
CA VAL A 326 -3.02 8.35 -10.77
C VAL A 326 -3.06 7.04 -11.55
N GLU A 327 -3.79 7.02 -12.66
CA GLU A 327 -3.89 5.90 -13.58
C GLU A 327 -2.53 5.56 -14.20
N ASP A 328 -1.77 6.57 -14.65
CA ASP A 328 -0.40 6.37 -15.17
C ASP A 328 0.52 5.78 -14.10
N ARG A 329 0.43 6.25 -12.86
CA ARG A 329 1.24 5.75 -11.74
C ARG A 329 0.91 4.31 -11.39
N ILE A 330 -0.38 3.93 -11.44
CA ILE A 330 -0.83 2.55 -11.28
C ILE A 330 -0.32 1.69 -12.44
N ALA A 331 -0.41 2.20 -13.68
CA ALA A 331 0.10 1.51 -14.85
C ALA A 331 1.62 1.29 -14.76
N THR A 332 2.37 2.30 -14.32
CA THR A 332 3.82 2.19 -14.07
C THR A 332 4.12 1.11 -13.04
N LEU A 333 3.38 1.07 -11.92
CA LEU A 333 3.54 0.01 -10.91
C LEU A 333 3.20 -1.38 -11.46
N GLN A 334 2.19 -1.50 -12.32
CA GLN A 334 1.69 -2.81 -12.77
C GLN A 334 2.34 -3.32 -14.06
N ARG A 335 3.05 -2.47 -14.80
CA ARG A 335 3.59 -2.76 -16.14
C ARG A 335 5.05 -2.38 -16.31
N GLY A 336 5.61 -1.63 -15.37
CA GLY A 336 6.94 -1.04 -15.50
C GLY A 336 8.10 -1.98 -15.21
N GLY A 337 7.85 -3.20 -14.73
CA GLY A 337 8.94 -4.12 -14.36
C GLY A 337 9.79 -3.58 -13.20
N LEU A 338 9.19 -2.84 -12.27
CA LEU A 338 9.92 -2.21 -11.19
C LEU A 338 10.40 -3.21 -10.15
N THR A 339 11.63 -3.04 -9.69
CA THR A 339 12.11 -3.66 -8.44
C THR A 339 12.11 -2.59 -7.34
N ILE A 340 11.19 -2.73 -6.38
CA ILE A 340 10.97 -1.77 -5.29
C ILE A 340 11.51 -2.37 -4.00
N LYS A 341 12.69 -1.93 -3.57
CA LYS A 341 13.28 -2.33 -2.28
C LYS A 341 12.76 -1.41 -1.19
N THR A 342 12.14 -1.98 -0.17
CA THR A 342 11.54 -1.24 0.94
C THR A 342 12.36 -1.32 2.22
N SER A 343 12.00 -0.50 3.20
CA SER A 343 12.61 -0.46 4.54
C SER A 343 12.03 -1.52 5.50
N LEU A 344 11.04 -2.30 5.08
CA LEU A 344 10.41 -3.32 5.94
C LEU A 344 11.43 -4.36 6.42
N ASN A 345 11.53 -4.54 7.72
CA ASN A 345 12.26 -5.66 8.31
C ASN A 345 11.30 -6.82 8.57
N PRO A 346 11.42 -7.96 7.87
CA PRO A 346 10.45 -9.06 7.98
C PRO A 346 10.35 -9.67 9.38
N ASP A 347 11.45 -9.74 10.14
CA ASP A 347 11.44 -10.34 11.47
C ASP A 347 10.76 -9.41 12.48
N ILE A 348 11.07 -8.11 12.43
CA ILE A 348 10.39 -7.10 13.25
C ILE A 348 8.91 -7.00 12.86
N GLN A 349 8.56 -7.11 11.58
CA GLN A 349 7.19 -7.14 11.09
C GLN A 349 6.38 -8.33 11.67
N LYS A 350 6.96 -9.53 11.67
CA LYS A 350 6.33 -10.73 12.28
C LYS A 350 6.09 -10.54 13.77
N ILE A 351 7.05 -9.91 14.47
CA ILE A 351 6.89 -9.58 15.90
C ILE A 351 5.74 -8.59 16.08
N ALA A 352 5.66 -7.53 15.24
CA ALA A 352 4.61 -6.50 15.31
C ALA A 352 3.22 -7.11 15.10
N ASP A 353 3.05 -7.87 14.03
CA ASP A 353 1.78 -8.53 13.71
C ASP A 353 1.31 -9.48 14.82
N LYS A 354 2.24 -10.31 15.31
CA LYS A 354 1.96 -11.24 16.41
C LYS A 354 1.52 -10.54 17.69
N GLU A 355 2.25 -9.50 18.12
CA GLU A 355 1.93 -8.84 19.40
C GLU A 355 0.67 -7.98 19.34
N VAL A 356 0.39 -7.37 18.18
CA VAL A 356 -0.86 -6.64 17.92
C VAL A 356 -2.05 -7.60 17.98
N LYS A 357 -2.05 -8.69 17.21
CA LYS A 357 -3.15 -9.66 17.14
C LYS A 357 -3.30 -10.48 18.43
N LYS A 358 -2.20 -10.73 19.16
CA LYS A 358 -2.26 -11.38 20.47
C LYS A 358 -2.99 -10.52 21.51
N ARG A 359 -2.78 -9.20 21.48
CA ARG A 359 -3.39 -8.27 22.44
C ARG A 359 -4.86 -8.01 22.16
N VAL A 360 -5.18 -7.69 20.91
CA VAL A 360 -6.56 -7.51 20.42
C VAL A 360 -6.73 -8.38 19.17
N PRO A 361 -7.32 -9.56 19.28
CA PRO A 361 -7.46 -10.49 18.17
C PRO A 361 -8.26 -9.93 16.99
N VAL A 362 -8.05 -10.49 15.81
CA VAL A 362 -8.91 -10.26 14.65
C VAL A 362 -10.33 -10.69 14.99
N GLY A 363 -11.30 -9.84 14.73
CA GLY A 363 -12.71 -10.11 15.04
C GLY A 363 -13.07 -10.01 16.51
N ASP A 364 -12.20 -9.44 17.37
CA ASP A 364 -12.50 -9.26 18.80
C ASP A 364 -13.87 -8.60 19.00
N PRO A 365 -14.72 -9.11 19.91
CA PRO A 365 -16.08 -8.59 20.15
C PRO A 365 -16.15 -7.11 20.55
N SER A 366 -15.04 -6.53 21.03
CA SER A 366 -14.97 -5.09 21.29
C SER A 366 -15.16 -4.27 20.01
N GLY A 367 -14.77 -4.81 18.85
CA GLY A 367 -14.70 -4.07 17.61
C GLY A 367 -13.56 -3.03 17.56
N ALA A 368 -12.72 -2.97 18.58
CA ALA A 368 -11.61 -2.03 18.67
C ALA A 368 -10.60 -2.25 17.53
N GLY A 369 -10.14 -1.14 16.95
CA GLY A 369 -8.91 -1.10 16.17
C GLY A 369 -7.71 -1.08 17.11
N HIS A 370 -6.65 -1.77 16.72
CA HIS A 370 -5.39 -1.82 17.43
C HIS A 370 -4.26 -1.85 16.42
N ALA A 371 -3.40 -0.85 16.45
CA ALA A 371 -2.37 -0.67 15.41
C ALA A 371 -1.03 -0.25 16.01
N LEU A 372 0.03 -0.64 15.31
CA LEU A 372 1.41 -0.37 15.65
C LEU A 372 2.17 0.05 14.39
N VAL A 373 3.01 1.07 14.51
CA VAL A 373 4.02 1.42 13.51
C VAL A 373 5.31 1.77 14.22
N THR A 374 6.44 1.36 13.63
CA THR A 374 7.77 1.68 14.15
C THR A 374 8.68 2.25 13.07
N ILE A 375 9.44 3.28 13.43
CA ILE A 375 10.34 4.04 12.56
C ILE A 375 11.74 4.01 13.16
N GLU A 376 12.76 3.98 12.32
CA GLU A 376 14.15 4.12 12.72
C GLU A 376 14.52 5.61 12.88
N PRO A 377 14.95 6.05 14.09
CA PRO A 377 15.45 7.41 14.30
C PRO A 377 16.70 7.68 13.47
N GLY A 378 16.77 8.81 12.79
CA GLY A 378 17.91 9.26 12.01
C GLY A 378 17.87 8.87 10.53
N THR A 379 16.98 7.94 10.15
CA THR A 379 16.77 7.58 8.74
C THR A 379 15.31 7.84 8.28
N GLY A 380 14.35 7.79 9.21
CA GLY A 380 12.93 7.84 8.90
C GLY A 380 12.37 6.52 8.35
N GLU A 381 13.18 5.48 8.23
CA GLU A 381 12.79 4.19 7.67
C GLU A 381 11.64 3.56 8.46
N VAL A 382 10.59 3.15 7.74
CA VAL A 382 9.42 2.49 8.33
C VAL A 382 9.70 1.00 8.44
N ILE A 383 10.10 0.56 9.63
CA ILE A 383 10.63 -0.78 9.87
C ILE A 383 9.53 -1.85 9.97
N ALA A 384 8.37 -1.50 10.54
CA ALA A 384 7.22 -2.39 10.62
C ALA A 384 5.91 -1.61 10.79
N MET A 385 4.81 -2.23 10.32
CA MET A 385 3.46 -1.69 10.36
C MET A 385 2.45 -2.81 10.50
N ALA A 386 1.65 -2.83 11.57
CA ALA A 386 0.72 -3.90 11.84
C ALA A 386 -0.59 -3.39 12.46
N GLN A 387 -1.69 -4.08 12.18
CA GLN A 387 -2.98 -3.84 12.83
C GLN A 387 -3.80 -5.13 12.99
N ASN A 388 -4.80 -5.09 13.87
CA ASN A 388 -5.64 -6.25 14.21
C ASN A 388 -6.79 -6.48 13.21
N ARG A 389 -6.53 -6.33 11.95
CA ARG A 389 -7.46 -6.61 10.85
C ARG A 389 -6.72 -7.39 9.76
N GLU A 390 -7.45 -8.18 9.01
CA GLU A 390 -7.00 -8.71 7.74
C GLU A 390 -7.17 -7.65 6.66
N TYR A 391 -6.16 -7.47 5.84
CA TYR A 391 -6.23 -6.55 4.70
C TYR A 391 -7.11 -7.17 3.60
N THR A 392 -7.89 -6.35 2.95
CA THR A 392 -8.65 -6.73 1.76
C THR A 392 -8.74 -5.54 0.80
N GLU A 393 -8.73 -5.82 -0.48
CA GLU A 393 -9.05 -4.85 -1.52
C GLU A 393 -10.56 -4.90 -1.78
N GLY A 394 -11.16 -3.73 -1.99
CA GLY A 394 -12.61 -3.61 -2.22
C GLY A 394 -13.44 -3.39 -0.96
N GLU A 395 -14.76 -3.47 -1.14
CA GLU A 395 -15.74 -3.20 -0.08
C GLU A 395 -15.78 -4.30 0.97
N VAL A 396 -15.90 -3.90 2.23
CA VAL A 396 -16.00 -4.81 3.36
C VAL A 396 -17.46 -4.95 3.79
N GLU A 397 -18.00 -6.14 3.76
CA GLU A 397 -19.35 -6.42 4.23
C GLU A 397 -19.53 -6.05 5.71
N LYS A 398 -20.75 -5.62 6.09
CA LYS A 398 -21.07 -5.19 7.47
C LYS A 398 -20.69 -6.23 8.52
N LYS A 399 -20.89 -7.55 8.21
CA LYS A 399 -20.57 -8.67 9.12
C LYS A 399 -19.07 -8.84 9.39
N ASP A 400 -18.21 -8.41 8.42
CA ASP A 400 -16.76 -8.61 8.48
C ASP A 400 -15.97 -7.37 8.90
N LYS A 401 -16.65 -6.23 9.19
CA LYS A 401 -15.99 -4.96 9.56
C LYS A 401 -15.08 -5.04 10.80
N ASN A 402 -15.27 -6.03 11.66
CA ASN A 402 -14.37 -6.28 12.80
C ASN A 402 -13.23 -7.24 12.46
N LYS A 403 -13.26 -7.90 11.29
CA LYS A 403 -12.24 -8.84 10.84
C LYS A 403 -11.37 -8.26 9.74
N LYS A 404 -11.98 -7.62 8.73
CA LYS A 404 -11.33 -7.13 7.52
C LYS A 404 -11.44 -5.62 7.38
N THR A 405 -10.48 -5.03 6.69
CA THR A 405 -10.52 -3.61 6.29
C THR A 405 -9.55 -3.36 5.14
N ASN A 406 -9.88 -2.40 4.31
CA ASN A 406 -8.96 -1.78 3.35
C ASN A 406 -8.26 -0.54 3.93
N ILE A 407 -8.69 -0.04 5.11
CA ILE A 407 -8.15 1.16 5.75
C ILE A 407 -6.92 0.83 6.57
N ASN A 408 -5.85 1.55 6.36
CA ASN A 408 -4.63 1.48 7.17
C ASN A 408 -4.72 2.46 8.35
N TYR A 409 -4.85 1.93 9.58
CA TYR A 409 -5.00 2.77 10.78
C TYR A 409 -3.74 3.53 11.19
N THR A 410 -2.61 3.28 10.55
CA THR A 410 -1.33 3.89 10.93
C THR A 410 -0.98 5.13 10.12
N VAL A 411 -1.62 5.37 8.98
CA VAL A 411 -1.30 6.44 8.04
C VAL A 411 -2.46 7.42 7.84
N ASP A 412 -2.23 8.51 7.13
CA ASP A 412 -3.22 9.52 6.80
C ASP A 412 -4.13 9.11 5.63
N LYS A 413 -5.18 9.91 5.41
CA LYS A 413 -6.16 9.67 4.35
C LYS A 413 -5.53 9.66 2.95
N LYS A 414 -4.50 10.48 2.71
CA LYS A 414 -3.77 10.52 1.45
C LYS A 414 -3.13 9.18 1.12
N HIS A 415 -2.71 8.43 2.16
CA HIS A 415 -2.08 7.11 2.03
C HIS A 415 -3.03 5.95 2.36
N ASN A 416 -4.32 6.12 2.14
CA ASN A 416 -5.37 5.13 2.41
C ASN A 416 -5.63 4.86 3.91
N GLY A 417 -5.38 5.84 4.74
CA GLY A 417 -5.75 5.82 6.16
C GLY A 417 -7.07 6.50 6.43
N GLY A 418 -7.35 6.70 7.73
CA GLY A 418 -8.49 7.44 8.24
C GLY A 418 -8.20 8.93 8.46
N ALA A 419 -9.15 9.62 9.11
CA ALA A 419 -9.01 11.02 9.50
C ALA A 419 -8.02 11.26 10.66
N GLY A 420 -7.32 10.22 11.13
CA GLY A 420 -6.47 10.28 12.31
C GLY A 420 -7.25 10.01 13.60
N PHE A 421 -6.56 10.14 14.71
CA PHE A 421 -7.13 9.89 16.04
C PHE A 421 -6.63 10.91 17.04
N GLN A 422 -7.49 11.33 17.97
CA GLN A 422 -7.07 12.21 19.05
C GLN A 422 -5.95 11.56 19.87
N VAL A 423 -4.85 12.31 20.04
CA VAL A 423 -3.62 11.77 20.63
C VAL A 423 -3.57 11.85 22.14
N GLY A 424 -4.42 12.67 22.75
CA GLY A 424 -4.43 12.89 24.19
C GLY A 424 -3.06 13.30 24.71
N SER A 425 -2.70 12.84 25.88
CA SER A 425 -1.47 13.25 26.57
C SER A 425 -0.16 12.97 25.83
N THR A 426 -0.17 12.27 24.66
CA THR A 426 1.04 12.14 23.85
C THR A 426 1.41 13.44 23.11
N TRP A 427 0.54 14.44 23.14
CA TRP A 427 0.84 15.80 22.68
C TRP A 427 1.77 16.57 23.60
N LYS A 428 1.77 16.28 24.89
CA LYS A 428 2.53 17.00 25.92
C LYS A 428 4.04 17.17 25.65
N PRO A 429 4.77 16.25 25.03
CA PRO A 429 6.14 16.46 24.62
C PRO A 429 6.38 17.65 23.70
N PHE A 430 5.42 18.04 22.86
CA PHE A 430 5.51 19.24 22.01
C PHE A 430 5.42 20.51 22.85
N VAL A 431 4.54 20.53 23.85
CA VAL A 431 4.46 21.61 24.84
C VAL A 431 5.77 21.70 25.64
N LEU A 432 6.33 20.56 26.03
CA LEU A 432 7.61 20.50 26.76
C LEU A 432 8.78 20.98 25.87
N ALA A 433 8.82 20.59 24.60
CA ALA A 433 9.82 21.08 23.65
C ALA A 433 9.76 22.60 23.52
N THR A 434 8.55 23.15 23.37
CA THR A 434 8.34 24.61 23.31
C THR A 434 8.76 25.30 24.61
N TRP A 435 8.49 24.66 25.76
CA TRP A 435 8.95 25.14 27.07
C TRP A 435 10.47 25.27 27.13
N LEU A 436 11.17 24.24 26.71
CA LEU A 436 12.64 24.21 26.68
C LEU A 436 13.21 25.17 25.62
N LYS A 437 12.59 25.27 24.43
CA LYS A 437 12.91 26.29 23.40
C LYS A 437 12.83 27.72 23.95
N SER A 438 11.89 27.96 24.87
CA SER A 438 11.77 29.29 25.53
C SER A 438 12.79 29.55 26.63
N GLY A 439 13.78 28.68 26.80
CA GLY A 439 14.87 28.82 27.80
C GLY A 439 14.48 28.43 29.23
N LYS A 440 13.30 27.84 29.42
CA LYS A 440 12.80 27.43 30.73
C LYS A 440 13.33 26.05 31.12
N SER A 441 13.41 25.79 32.46
CA SER A 441 14.03 24.58 33.04
C SER A 441 13.00 23.46 33.28
N LEU A 442 13.49 22.19 33.28
CA LEU A 442 12.75 21.02 33.78
C LEU A 442 12.46 21.08 35.28
N ASN A 443 13.33 21.74 36.05
CA ASN A 443 13.16 21.97 37.48
C ASN A 443 12.32 23.23 37.83
N ALA A 444 11.93 23.99 36.80
CA ALA A 444 11.03 25.12 37.03
C ALA A 444 9.71 24.63 37.66
N SER A 445 9.24 25.39 38.65
CA SER A 445 8.00 25.07 39.37
C SER A 445 6.79 25.65 38.63
N VAL A 446 5.75 24.85 38.52
CA VAL A 446 4.44 25.26 37.98
C VAL A 446 3.36 24.96 39.00
N ASN A 447 2.38 25.86 39.09
CA ASN A 447 1.20 25.66 39.95
C ASN A 447 0.20 24.72 39.23
N ALA A 448 0.17 23.48 39.63
CA ALA A 448 -0.72 22.44 39.11
C ALA A 448 -2.04 22.34 39.91
N THR A 449 -2.40 23.29 40.74
CA THR A 449 -3.72 23.36 41.37
C THR A 449 -4.80 23.50 40.31
N LYS A 450 -5.87 22.76 40.46
CA LYS A 450 -7.05 22.91 39.58
C LYS A 450 -7.60 24.33 39.67
N ARG A 451 -7.76 24.99 38.54
CA ARG A 451 -8.33 26.31 38.42
C ARG A 451 -8.81 26.58 36.99
N ASN A 452 -9.73 27.51 36.87
CA ASN A 452 -10.07 28.09 35.57
C ASN A 452 -8.93 28.99 35.07
N PHE A 453 -8.64 28.89 33.76
CA PHE A 453 -7.77 29.77 33.02
C PHE A 453 -8.64 30.62 32.11
N PRO A 454 -8.84 31.92 32.41
CA PRO A 454 -9.71 32.79 31.61
C PRO A 454 -9.11 33.02 30.21
N ALA A 455 -9.97 33.27 29.23
CA ALA A 455 -9.59 33.47 27.82
C ALA A 455 -8.47 34.53 27.67
N SER A 456 -8.55 35.62 28.46
CA SER A 456 -7.56 36.71 28.46
C SER A 456 -6.17 36.34 28.96
N SER A 457 -6.02 35.19 29.62
CA SER A 457 -4.72 34.72 30.13
C SER A 457 -3.87 33.98 29.09
N TRP A 458 -4.47 33.57 27.98
CA TRP A 458 -3.76 32.82 26.92
C TRP A 458 -3.02 33.77 25.97
N LYS A 459 -1.86 33.32 25.50
CA LYS A 459 -1.00 34.13 24.64
C LYS A 459 -1.03 33.59 23.21
N TYR A 460 -1.40 34.45 22.28
CA TYR A 460 -1.40 34.22 20.86
C TYR A 460 -0.64 35.34 20.15
N SER A 461 0.38 34.98 19.38
CA SER A 461 1.12 35.94 18.55
C SER A 461 1.65 35.18 17.33
N GLY A 462 1.21 35.60 16.14
CA GLY A 462 1.59 34.96 14.86
C GLY A 462 0.55 33.95 14.34
N CYS A 463 -0.59 33.79 15.02
CA CYS A 463 -1.71 32.96 14.55
C CYS A 463 -3.05 33.48 15.10
N PRO A 464 -4.20 33.00 14.60
CA PRO A 464 -5.50 33.37 15.12
C PRO A 464 -5.66 33.09 16.62
N ASN A 465 -6.29 34.01 17.33
CA ASN A 465 -6.58 33.83 18.74
C ASN A 465 -7.84 32.98 18.94
N MET A 466 -7.66 31.74 19.39
CA MET A 466 -8.72 30.77 19.69
C MET A 466 -8.89 30.56 21.20
N ALA A 467 -8.55 31.60 21.99
CA ALA A 467 -8.67 31.56 23.43
C ALA A 467 -10.14 31.40 23.89
N GLY A 468 -10.32 30.58 24.89
CA GLY A 468 -11.56 30.37 25.62
C GLY A 468 -11.24 30.12 27.10
N ASP A 469 -12.22 30.30 27.95
CA ASP A 469 -12.11 29.88 29.35
C ASP A 469 -11.93 28.37 29.41
N TRP A 470 -10.98 27.92 30.22
CA TRP A 470 -10.69 26.47 30.30
C TRP A 470 -10.38 26.06 31.75
N ASP A 471 -11.16 25.07 32.23
CA ASP A 471 -11.00 24.43 33.55
C ASP A 471 -10.50 22.97 33.39
N PRO A 472 -9.19 22.74 33.18
CA PRO A 472 -8.67 21.41 33.05
C PRO A 472 -8.69 20.62 34.37
N SER A 473 -8.99 19.33 34.26
CA SER A 473 -8.91 18.38 35.39
C SER A 473 -7.91 17.26 35.12
N ASN A 474 -7.41 16.66 36.21
CA ASN A 474 -6.58 15.46 36.12
C ASN A 474 -7.45 14.22 36.04
N ALA A 475 -6.91 13.11 35.48
CA ALA A 475 -7.56 11.82 35.54
C ALA A 475 -7.64 11.33 37.00
N GLY A 476 -8.73 10.68 37.35
CA GLY A 476 -8.99 10.16 38.70
C GLY A 476 -9.83 11.14 39.54
N ASP A 477 -9.33 11.56 40.69
CA ASP A 477 -10.05 12.41 41.67
C ASP A 477 -10.26 13.85 41.22
N GLY A 478 -9.67 14.23 40.07
CA GLY A 478 -9.76 15.60 39.54
C GLY A 478 -9.04 16.69 40.37
N SER A 479 -8.45 16.32 41.50
CA SER A 479 -7.80 17.25 42.42
C SER A 479 -6.51 17.86 41.78
N GLY A 480 -6.29 19.12 42.07
CA GLY A 480 -5.03 19.78 41.76
C GLY A 480 -3.88 19.23 42.59
N LYS A 481 -2.69 19.25 42.02
CA LYS A 481 -1.50 18.64 42.65
C LYS A 481 -0.60 19.66 43.38
N GLY A 482 -1.05 20.92 43.52
CA GLY A 482 -0.23 21.97 44.10
C GLY A 482 0.95 22.38 43.23
N SER A 483 2.00 22.92 43.84
CA SER A 483 3.24 23.29 43.12
C SER A 483 4.08 22.07 42.83
N MET A 484 4.58 21.92 41.60
CA MET A 484 5.46 20.82 41.22
C MET A 484 6.44 21.25 40.11
N THR A 485 7.54 20.51 39.95
CA THR A 485 8.44 20.74 38.83
C THR A 485 7.84 20.28 37.50
N VAL A 486 8.25 20.92 36.41
CA VAL A 486 7.88 20.50 35.03
C VAL A 486 8.27 19.05 34.77
N LEU A 487 9.41 18.59 35.29
CA LEU A 487 9.82 17.19 35.20
C LEU A 487 8.80 16.25 35.87
N ASN A 488 8.32 16.59 37.07
CA ASN A 488 7.31 15.78 37.78
C ASN A 488 5.95 15.85 37.09
N ALA A 489 5.56 17.02 36.54
CA ALA A 489 4.36 17.14 35.72
C ALA A 489 4.40 16.26 34.48
N THR A 490 5.58 16.16 33.83
CA THR A 490 5.82 15.29 32.67
C THR A 490 5.79 13.81 33.06
N LYS A 491 6.56 13.44 34.10
CA LYS A 491 6.66 12.05 34.60
C LYS A 491 5.28 11.45 34.92
N ASN A 492 4.41 12.24 35.55
CA ASN A 492 3.09 11.82 35.98
C ASN A 492 1.94 12.26 35.04
N SER A 493 2.31 12.91 33.92
CA SER A 493 1.33 13.37 32.90
C SER A 493 0.22 14.28 33.46
N VAL A 494 0.57 15.19 34.40
CA VAL A 494 -0.41 16.02 35.14
C VAL A 494 -1.03 17.09 34.21
N ASN A 495 -2.33 17.02 33.96
CA ASN A 495 -3.06 17.90 33.05
C ASN A 495 -3.00 19.35 33.50
N THR A 496 -3.30 19.60 34.76
CA THR A 496 -3.29 20.98 35.35
C THR A 496 -1.90 21.61 35.35
N GLY A 497 -0.85 20.77 35.49
CA GLY A 497 0.55 21.22 35.35
C GLY A 497 0.86 21.65 33.91
N TYR A 498 0.43 20.88 32.91
CA TYR A 498 0.61 21.22 31.51
C TYR A 498 -0.23 22.43 31.07
N ALA A 499 -1.45 22.57 31.60
CA ALA A 499 -2.24 23.79 31.41
C ALA A 499 -1.50 25.03 31.92
N ALA A 500 -0.89 24.94 33.12
CA ALA A 500 -0.08 26.01 33.68
C ALA A 500 1.21 26.29 32.87
N MET A 501 1.83 25.27 32.24
CA MET A 501 2.93 25.48 31.32
C MET A 501 2.47 26.18 30.04
N GLY A 502 1.43 25.67 29.38
CA GLY A 502 0.90 26.20 28.13
C GLY A 502 0.42 27.63 28.26
N ASN A 503 -0.23 28.00 29.39
CA ASN A 503 -0.67 29.36 29.69
C ASN A 503 0.49 30.39 29.80
N GLN A 504 1.71 29.91 30.10
CA GLN A 504 2.92 30.71 30.09
C GLN A 504 3.59 30.81 28.72
N LEU A 505 3.20 30.00 27.77
CA LEU A 505 3.74 29.91 26.42
C LEU A 505 2.84 30.64 25.41
N ASN A 506 3.38 30.89 24.22
CA ASN A 506 2.58 31.29 23.07
C ASN A 506 2.02 30.03 22.40
N MET A 507 0.68 29.93 22.29
CA MET A 507 -0.02 28.79 21.71
C MET A 507 0.40 28.53 20.27
N CYS A 508 0.64 29.60 19.48
CA CYS A 508 1.15 29.48 18.10
C CYS A 508 2.49 28.75 18.06
N LYS A 509 3.40 29.04 19.03
CA LYS A 509 4.71 28.38 19.08
C LYS A 509 4.66 26.91 19.49
N ILE A 510 3.64 26.50 20.24
CA ILE A 510 3.38 25.06 20.51
C ILE A 510 3.00 24.35 19.22
N MET A 511 2.13 24.95 18.43
CA MET A 511 1.66 24.43 17.15
C MET A 511 2.82 24.38 16.13
N GLU A 512 3.59 25.47 15.99
CA GLU A 512 4.77 25.53 15.12
C GLU A 512 5.77 24.40 15.48
N THR A 513 6.02 24.18 16.78
CA THR A 513 6.89 23.10 17.24
C THR A 513 6.37 21.73 16.83
N ALA A 514 5.04 21.51 16.88
CA ALA A 514 4.45 20.25 16.41
C ALA A 514 4.58 20.10 14.88
N MET A 515 4.36 21.19 14.13
CA MET A 515 4.52 21.19 12.66
C MET A 515 5.97 20.95 12.24
N ASP A 516 6.94 21.57 12.94
CA ASP A 516 8.38 21.34 12.70
C ASP A 516 8.74 19.85 12.88
N LEU A 517 8.09 19.18 13.83
CA LEU A 517 8.24 17.74 14.10
C LEU A 517 7.39 16.85 13.18
N GLY A 518 6.87 17.38 12.08
CA GLY A 518 6.17 16.62 11.04
C GLY A 518 4.71 16.27 11.36
N ILE A 519 4.13 16.83 12.41
CA ILE A 519 2.72 16.58 12.72
C ILE A 519 1.82 17.23 11.66
N ARG A 520 0.87 16.44 11.16
CA ARG A 520 -0.16 16.83 10.20
C ARG A 520 -1.51 16.33 10.70
N TYR A 521 -2.60 16.88 10.14
CA TYR A 521 -3.93 16.29 10.34
C TYR A 521 -4.01 14.87 9.75
N GLY A 522 -4.94 14.08 10.22
CA GLY A 522 -5.19 12.76 9.64
C GLY A 522 -5.66 12.79 8.19
N SER A 523 -6.11 13.93 7.68
CA SER A 523 -6.35 14.15 6.24
C SER A 523 -5.06 14.11 5.40
N GLY A 524 -3.88 14.28 6.02
CA GLY A 524 -2.59 14.48 5.35
C GLY A 524 -2.24 15.96 5.12
N GLU A 525 -3.17 16.87 5.41
CA GLU A 525 -2.94 18.31 5.30
C GLU A 525 -2.06 18.83 6.44
N LYS A 526 -1.31 19.89 6.14
CA LYS A 526 -0.52 20.59 7.14
C LYS A 526 -1.47 21.19 8.19
N LEU A 527 -1.01 21.23 9.45
CA LEU A 527 -1.67 22.02 10.48
C LEU A 527 -1.56 23.49 10.06
N ASP A 528 -2.61 24.05 9.46
CA ASP A 528 -2.60 25.42 8.96
C ASP A 528 -3.37 26.33 9.91
N PHE A 529 -2.87 27.58 10.07
CA PHE A 529 -3.57 28.64 10.78
C PHE A 529 -4.69 29.26 9.95
N ALA A 530 -4.78 28.92 8.67
CA ALA A 530 -5.72 29.48 7.71
C ALA A 530 -6.87 28.54 7.34
N ASP A 531 -7.27 27.64 8.23
CA ASP A 531 -8.40 26.74 7.97
C ASP A 531 -9.64 27.52 7.53
N LYS A 532 -10.12 27.19 6.31
CA LYS A 532 -11.32 27.80 5.70
C LYS A 532 -12.61 27.48 6.47
N SER A 533 -12.61 26.49 7.35
CA SER A 533 -13.74 26.14 8.21
C SER A 533 -13.91 27.08 9.42
N GLY A 534 -12.92 27.95 9.69
CA GLY A 534 -12.95 28.89 10.80
C GLY A 534 -12.76 28.28 12.19
N PHE A 535 -12.58 26.96 12.30
CA PHE A 535 -12.39 26.29 13.58
C PHE A 535 -11.04 25.56 13.62
N ILE A 536 -10.04 26.20 14.21
CA ILE A 536 -8.70 25.60 14.37
C ILE A 536 -8.61 24.93 15.74
N GLN A 537 -9.14 23.71 15.84
CA GLN A 537 -9.15 22.93 17.08
C GLN A 537 -7.75 22.80 17.72
N ALA A 538 -6.73 22.75 16.88
CA ALA A 538 -5.34 22.66 17.31
C ALA A 538 -4.82 23.89 18.04
N LEU A 539 -5.45 25.06 17.93
CA LEU A 539 -5.08 26.29 18.63
C LEU A 539 -5.89 26.54 19.89
N SER A 540 -6.95 25.80 20.19
CA SER A 540 -7.69 25.96 21.44
C SER A 540 -6.81 25.61 22.65
N PRO A 541 -7.02 26.19 23.84
CA PRO A 541 -6.27 25.82 25.03
C PRO A 541 -6.28 24.33 25.37
N SER A 542 -7.38 23.64 25.06
CA SER A 542 -7.52 22.18 25.25
C SER A 542 -6.56 21.35 24.38
N SER A 543 -6.04 21.92 23.30
CA SER A 543 -5.05 21.24 22.45
C SER A 543 -3.76 20.86 23.19
N ILE A 544 -3.43 21.56 24.28
CA ILE A 544 -2.32 21.23 25.19
C ILE A 544 -2.44 19.77 25.70
N LEU A 545 -3.65 19.24 25.80
CA LEU A 545 -3.92 17.87 26.22
C LEU A 545 -4.14 16.91 25.05
N GLY A 546 -3.99 17.38 23.79
CA GLY A 546 -4.02 16.53 22.59
C GLY A 546 -5.41 16.23 22.06
N THR A 547 -6.24 17.26 21.89
CA THR A 547 -7.50 17.17 21.15
C THR A 547 -7.29 17.07 19.64
N THR A 548 -6.07 17.37 19.15
CA THR A 548 -5.69 17.26 17.74
C THR A 548 -5.71 15.81 17.28
N GLU A 549 -6.27 15.58 16.10
CA GLU A 549 -6.30 14.27 15.44
C GLU A 549 -5.14 14.17 14.47
N THR A 550 -4.32 13.14 14.63
CA THR A 550 -3.20 12.81 13.74
C THR A 550 -2.98 11.31 13.69
N THR A 551 -1.98 10.88 12.93
CA THR A 551 -1.75 9.46 12.63
C THR A 551 -0.64 8.84 13.49
N PRO A 552 -0.69 7.53 13.73
CA PRO A 552 0.40 6.82 14.41
C PRO A 552 1.77 7.01 13.77
N ILE A 553 1.86 7.03 12.43
CA ILE A 553 3.14 7.19 11.73
C ILE A 553 3.74 8.59 11.96
N ALA A 554 2.92 9.65 11.90
CA ALA A 554 3.38 11.01 12.17
C ALA A 554 3.87 11.15 13.61
N MET A 555 3.16 10.55 14.56
CA MET A 555 3.56 10.54 15.96
C MET A 555 4.83 9.74 16.21
N ALA A 556 5.03 8.60 15.52
CA ALA A 556 6.26 7.82 15.62
C ALA A 556 7.46 8.59 15.07
N ALA A 557 7.32 9.30 13.94
CA ALA A 557 8.36 10.14 13.35
C ALA A 557 8.72 11.33 14.26
N ALA A 558 7.71 12.00 14.82
CA ALA A 558 7.92 13.10 15.77
C ALA A 558 8.69 12.65 17.02
N PHE A 559 8.39 11.45 17.53
CA PHE A 559 9.12 10.91 18.70
C PHE A 559 10.52 10.39 18.33
N ALA A 560 10.73 9.92 17.09
CA ALA A 560 12.04 9.59 16.56
C ALA A 560 13.00 10.78 16.61
N THR A 561 12.51 11.99 16.37
CA THR A 561 13.27 13.24 16.43
C THR A 561 13.87 13.50 17.83
N PHE A 562 13.13 13.15 18.91
CA PHE A 562 13.68 13.25 20.27
C PHE A 562 14.78 12.22 20.55
N ALA A 563 14.73 11.06 19.91
CA ALA A 563 15.77 10.03 20.00
C ALA A 563 17.02 10.39 19.18
N ASN A 564 16.86 11.22 18.14
CA ASN A 564 17.90 11.61 17.18
C ASN A 564 18.35 13.07 17.34
N ASP A 565 18.54 13.51 18.58
CA ASP A 565 19.11 14.83 18.90
C ASP A 565 18.43 16.02 18.18
N GLY A 566 17.15 15.91 17.83
CA GLY A 566 16.35 16.97 17.25
C GLY A 566 16.34 17.04 15.72
N GLU A 567 16.95 16.10 15.04
CA GLU A 567 16.87 15.95 13.59
C GLU A 567 15.62 15.11 13.22
N PHE A 568 14.71 15.71 12.47
CA PHE A 568 13.49 15.10 11.95
C PHE A 568 13.76 14.48 10.58
N CYS A 569 13.39 13.20 10.43
CA CYS A 569 13.33 12.50 9.16
C CYS A 569 11.90 12.09 8.91
N GLY A 570 11.33 12.46 7.75
CA GLY A 570 10.00 12.02 7.33
C GLY A 570 9.92 10.50 7.17
N PRO A 571 8.70 9.90 7.27
CA PRO A 571 8.56 8.45 7.07
C PRO A 571 9.03 8.02 5.68
N LYS A 572 9.99 7.09 5.63
CA LYS A 572 10.63 6.58 4.42
C LYS A 572 10.40 5.07 4.29
N PRO A 573 9.35 4.62 3.55
CA PRO A 573 9.09 3.20 3.37
C PRO A 573 9.85 2.56 2.21
N ILE A 574 10.44 3.35 1.30
CA ILE A 574 11.14 2.88 0.10
C ILE A 574 12.61 3.26 0.19
N LEU A 575 13.50 2.31 -0.06
CA LEU A 575 14.95 2.50 -0.05
C LEU A 575 15.52 2.70 -1.44
N GLU A 576 15.06 1.91 -2.41
CA GLU A 576 15.54 1.91 -3.78
C GLU A 576 14.43 1.49 -4.73
N ILE A 577 14.41 2.08 -5.92
CA ILE A 577 13.56 1.65 -7.01
C ILE A 577 14.42 1.52 -8.25
N LYS A 578 14.32 0.37 -8.94
CA LYS A 578 14.94 0.13 -10.23
C LYS A 578 13.87 -0.13 -11.28
N ASP A 579 14.12 0.37 -12.50
CA ASP A 579 13.33 -0.02 -13.66
C ASP A 579 13.72 -1.42 -14.15
N ARG A 580 13.03 -1.93 -15.18
CA ARG A 580 13.30 -3.23 -15.81
C ARG A 580 14.74 -3.40 -16.30
N ASN A 581 15.43 -2.32 -16.62
CA ASN A 581 16.81 -2.31 -17.10
C ASN A 581 17.84 -2.20 -15.96
N GLY A 582 17.38 -2.20 -14.71
CA GLY A 582 18.21 -2.05 -13.52
C GLY A 582 18.66 -0.61 -13.24
N LYS A 583 18.12 0.39 -13.97
CA LYS A 583 18.42 1.81 -13.74
C LYS A 583 17.63 2.33 -12.53
N ASN A 584 18.29 3.08 -11.66
CA ASN A 584 17.65 3.68 -10.50
C ASN A 584 16.65 4.77 -10.91
N ILE A 585 15.50 4.77 -10.24
CA ILE A 585 14.46 5.80 -10.26
C ILE A 585 14.53 6.55 -8.92
N ASP A 586 14.24 7.84 -8.93
CA ASP A 586 14.22 8.66 -7.73
C ASP A 586 13.19 8.13 -6.71
N VAL A 587 13.63 8.03 -5.46
CA VAL A 587 12.79 7.51 -4.38
C VAL A 587 12.04 8.67 -3.72
N PRO A 588 10.70 8.57 -3.58
CA PRO A 588 9.91 9.57 -2.85
C PRO A 588 10.39 9.73 -1.41
N GLY A 589 10.50 10.96 -0.95
CA GLY A 589 10.83 11.24 0.45
C GLY A 589 11.39 12.64 0.66
N GLU A 590 11.43 13.06 1.92
CA GLU A 590 12.05 14.32 2.34
C GLU A 590 13.40 14.02 3.01
N GLU A 591 14.38 14.89 2.79
CA GLU A 591 15.65 14.82 3.50
C GLU A 591 15.48 15.11 5.00
N CYS A 592 16.34 14.53 5.82
CA CYS A 592 16.37 14.81 7.25
C CYS A 592 16.77 16.27 7.54
N LYS A 593 16.12 16.90 8.52
CA LYS A 593 16.32 18.32 8.86
C LYS A 593 16.47 18.50 10.37
N GLN A 594 17.42 19.30 10.80
CA GLN A 594 17.52 19.74 12.20
C GLN A 594 16.40 20.72 12.51
N VAL A 595 15.38 20.29 13.26
CA VAL A 595 14.18 21.08 13.59
C VAL A 595 14.13 21.52 15.05
N LEU A 596 14.86 20.84 15.93
CA LEU A 596 15.05 21.24 17.32
C LEU A 596 16.54 21.37 17.63
N ASP A 597 16.88 22.32 18.51
CA ASP A 597 18.19 22.34 19.14
C ASP A 597 18.46 21.00 19.84
N LYS A 598 19.68 20.45 19.69
CA LYS A 598 20.06 19.14 20.22
C LYS A 598 19.81 19.03 21.73
N ASP A 599 20.07 20.10 22.45
CA ASP A 599 19.89 20.14 23.90
C ASP A 599 18.40 20.18 24.31
N VAL A 600 17.55 20.83 23.50
CA VAL A 600 16.08 20.78 23.66
C VAL A 600 15.58 19.33 23.48
N ALA A 601 15.96 18.68 22.40
CA ALA A 601 15.58 17.30 22.12
C ALA A 601 16.02 16.34 23.23
N ARG A 602 17.28 16.47 23.69
CA ARG A 602 17.83 15.72 24.83
C ARG A 602 17.10 15.99 26.13
N GLY A 603 16.66 17.22 26.35
CA GLY A 603 15.82 17.61 27.50
C GLY A 603 14.45 16.90 27.50
N VAL A 604 13.79 16.85 26.34
CA VAL A 604 12.54 16.10 26.17
C VAL A 604 12.79 14.61 26.36
N ALA A 605 13.80 14.04 25.67
CA ALA A 605 14.14 12.62 25.78
C ALA A 605 14.43 12.24 27.25
N TYR A 606 15.25 13.03 27.96
CA TYR A 606 15.51 12.83 29.37
C TYR A 606 14.23 12.80 30.21
N ALA A 607 13.34 13.77 30.06
CA ALA A 607 12.08 13.82 30.81
C ALA A 607 11.21 12.58 30.52
N LEU A 608 11.17 12.09 29.27
CA LEU A 608 10.42 10.90 28.88
C LEU A 608 11.06 9.60 29.40
N THR A 609 12.37 9.53 29.65
CA THR A 609 12.98 8.37 30.35
C THR A 609 12.55 8.29 31.82
N GLN A 610 12.23 9.43 32.45
CA GLN A 610 11.82 9.44 33.87
C GLN A 610 10.41 8.90 34.08
N THR A 611 9.58 8.77 33.04
CA THR A 611 8.22 8.18 33.14
C THR A 611 8.24 6.71 33.60
N PHE A 612 9.34 5.98 33.34
CA PHE A 612 9.55 4.61 33.82
C PHE A 612 9.91 4.53 35.30
N LYS A 613 10.36 5.64 35.91
CA LYS A 613 10.79 5.68 37.32
C LYS A 613 9.64 6.10 38.25
N GLY A 614 8.62 5.25 38.38
CA GLY A 614 7.43 5.53 39.19
C GLY A 614 6.49 6.56 38.56
N GLY A 615 6.52 6.73 37.23
CA GLY A 615 5.60 7.56 36.45
C GLY A 615 4.58 6.71 35.66
N THR A 616 3.99 7.31 34.62
CA THR A 616 2.88 6.71 33.84
C THR A 616 3.25 5.46 33.04
N THR A 617 4.54 5.19 32.82
CA THR A 617 5.05 3.97 32.15
C THR A 617 5.80 3.04 33.10
N SER A 618 5.61 3.20 34.42
CA SER A 618 6.17 2.30 35.41
C SER A 618 5.72 0.85 35.15
N GLY A 619 6.65 -0.10 35.16
CA GLY A 619 6.37 -1.49 34.83
C GLY A 619 6.31 -1.83 33.33
N LEU A 620 6.61 -0.86 32.45
CA LEU A 620 6.71 -1.09 31.00
C LEU A 620 8.15 -1.12 30.46
N GLY A 621 9.15 -1.31 31.34
CA GLY A 621 10.56 -1.42 30.94
C GLY A 621 10.81 -2.55 29.96
N ILE A 622 11.80 -2.37 29.06
CA ILE A 622 12.12 -3.28 27.94
C ILE A 622 13.58 -3.80 27.99
N GLY A 623 14.29 -3.54 29.07
CA GLY A 623 15.68 -4.02 29.25
C GLY A 623 16.77 -3.15 28.62
N VAL A 624 16.40 -2.13 27.85
CA VAL A 624 17.31 -1.12 27.27
C VAL A 624 16.82 0.29 27.62
N PRO A 625 17.68 1.32 27.52
CA PRO A 625 17.28 2.70 27.75
C PRO A 625 16.16 3.12 26.78
N ALA A 626 15.04 3.64 27.31
CA ALA A 626 13.90 4.07 26.53
C ALA A 626 13.25 5.34 27.10
N GLY A 627 12.67 6.15 26.23
CA GLY A 627 11.75 7.23 26.59
C GLY A 627 10.33 6.87 26.16
N ALA A 628 9.30 7.22 26.95
CA ALA A 628 7.93 6.94 26.53
C ALA A 628 6.90 7.92 27.09
N LYS A 629 5.74 7.98 26.43
CA LYS A 629 4.59 8.78 26.85
C LYS A 629 3.29 8.04 26.59
N THR A 630 2.44 7.96 27.60
CA THR A 630 1.08 7.45 27.49
C THR A 630 0.15 8.54 26.97
N GLY A 631 -0.82 8.16 26.15
CA GLY A 631 -1.98 8.96 25.75
C GLY A 631 -3.26 8.28 26.18
N THR A 632 -4.20 9.05 26.66
CA THR A 632 -5.57 8.62 26.96
C THR A 632 -6.46 9.80 26.72
N THR A 633 -7.48 9.63 25.89
CA THR A 633 -8.51 10.64 25.66
C THR A 633 -9.64 10.46 26.67
N ASN A 634 -10.60 11.38 26.68
CA ASN A 634 -11.80 11.22 27.49
C ASN A 634 -12.53 9.92 27.14
N PHE A 635 -13.26 9.37 28.10
CA PHE A 635 -13.97 8.09 27.94
C PHE A 635 -14.98 8.09 26.79
N GLU A 636 -15.52 9.25 26.47
CA GLU A 636 -16.43 9.43 25.33
C GLU A 636 -15.74 9.27 23.97
N VAL A 637 -14.43 9.54 23.88
CA VAL A 637 -13.64 9.40 22.67
C VAL A 637 -12.91 8.07 22.60
N GLY A 638 -12.51 7.52 23.77
CA GLY A 638 -12.05 6.13 23.90
C GLY A 638 -10.79 5.75 23.14
N HIS A 639 -9.85 6.69 22.90
CA HIS A 639 -8.56 6.38 22.31
C HIS A 639 -7.46 6.26 23.35
N THR A 640 -6.60 5.25 23.20
CA THR A 640 -5.42 5.09 24.05
C THR A 640 -4.17 4.91 23.19
N TRP A 641 -3.07 5.49 23.68
CA TRP A 641 -1.80 5.51 22.98
C TRP A 641 -0.65 5.13 23.90
N LEU A 642 0.38 4.54 23.31
CA LEU A 642 1.72 4.62 23.83
C LEU A 642 2.69 4.95 22.71
N LEU A 643 3.43 6.04 22.88
CA LEU A 643 4.59 6.42 22.10
C LEU A 643 5.83 6.14 22.91
N GLY A 644 6.79 5.42 22.36
CA GLY A 644 8.03 5.20 23.05
C GLY A 644 9.17 4.88 22.08
N PHE A 645 10.37 5.25 22.48
CA PHE A 645 11.54 5.16 21.62
C PHE A 645 12.79 4.68 22.37
N THR A 646 13.67 4.06 21.62
CA THR A 646 15.08 3.79 21.94
C THR A 646 15.95 4.59 20.95
N LYS A 647 17.27 4.37 20.93
CA LYS A 647 18.14 4.96 19.91
C LYS A 647 17.88 4.40 18.49
N THR A 648 17.29 3.21 18.38
CA THR A 648 17.14 2.50 17.11
C THR A 648 15.70 2.36 16.63
N LEU A 649 14.71 2.51 17.50
CA LEU A 649 13.29 2.35 17.15
C LEU A 649 12.44 3.40 17.87
N SER A 650 11.54 4.03 17.13
CA SER A 650 10.45 4.87 17.64
C SER A 650 9.11 4.26 17.26
N THR A 651 8.32 3.87 18.26
CA THR A 651 7.12 3.06 18.05
C THR A 651 5.88 3.74 18.62
N ALA A 652 4.86 3.88 17.76
CA ALA A 652 3.52 4.29 18.14
C ALA A 652 2.59 3.07 18.20
N VAL A 653 1.87 2.93 19.30
CA VAL A 653 0.78 1.96 19.46
C VAL A 653 -0.51 2.68 19.81
N TRP A 654 -1.53 2.47 19.01
CA TRP A 654 -2.86 3.02 19.19
C TRP A 654 -3.91 1.91 19.43
N THR A 655 -4.92 2.21 20.25
CA THR A 655 -6.11 1.38 20.44
C THR A 655 -7.33 2.28 20.58
N GLY A 656 -8.39 2.03 19.81
CA GLY A 656 -9.59 2.84 19.86
C GLY A 656 -10.70 2.33 18.94
N ASP A 657 -11.79 3.07 18.80
CA ASP A 657 -12.81 2.79 17.77
C ASP A 657 -12.39 3.45 16.45
N PRO A 658 -12.11 2.69 15.39
CA PRO A 658 -11.71 3.25 14.10
C PRO A 658 -12.84 3.96 13.34
N ARG A 659 -14.08 3.85 13.81
CA ARG A 659 -15.29 4.38 13.16
C ARG A 659 -15.90 5.58 13.89
N GLY A 660 -15.33 5.97 15.03
CA GLY A 660 -15.85 7.07 15.83
C GLY A 660 -15.46 6.97 17.30
N THR A 661 -16.39 7.29 18.16
CA THR A 661 -16.18 7.35 19.61
C THR A 661 -16.93 6.24 20.31
N ARG A 662 -16.30 5.61 21.32
CA ARG A 662 -16.92 4.57 22.14
C ARG A 662 -16.48 4.67 23.59
N ASP A 663 -17.44 4.71 24.50
CA ASP A 663 -17.15 4.52 25.92
C ASP A 663 -16.97 3.02 26.24
N TRP A 664 -15.71 2.61 26.38
CA TRP A 664 -15.34 1.22 26.65
C TRP A 664 -15.81 0.72 28.04
N ARG A 665 -16.13 1.62 28.98
CA ARG A 665 -16.68 1.25 30.29
C ARG A 665 -18.11 0.73 30.18
N LYS A 666 -18.90 1.35 29.29
CA LYS A 666 -20.32 1.01 29.07
C LYS A 666 -20.49 0.00 27.94
N ASN A 667 -19.75 0.19 26.85
CA ASN A 667 -19.96 -0.48 25.58
C ASN A 667 -18.84 -1.44 25.20
N GLY A 668 -17.80 -1.61 26.02
CA GLY A 668 -16.68 -2.49 25.77
C GLY A 668 -17.04 -3.95 26.00
N LYS A 669 -16.55 -4.82 25.12
CA LYS A 669 -16.66 -6.30 25.18
C LYS A 669 -15.30 -6.89 24.80
N GLY A 670 -15.13 -8.18 24.99
CA GLY A 670 -13.89 -8.85 24.59
C GLY A 670 -12.64 -8.33 25.33
N LYS A 671 -11.55 -8.11 24.59
CA LYS A 671 -10.25 -7.69 25.14
C LYS A 671 -10.17 -6.19 25.45
N VAL A 672 -11.07 -5.38 24.90
CA VAL A 672 -11.13 -3.93 25.14
C VAL A 672 -12.45 -3.61 25.83
N SER A 673 -12.44 -3.61 27.15
CA SER A 673 -13.61 -3.36 28.00
C SER A 673 -13.20 -2.71 29.31
N GLY A 674 -14.14 -2.04 29.97
CA GLY A 674 -13.90 -1.33 31.21
C GLY A 674 -13.05 -0.08 31.04
N GLN A 675 -12.40 0.33 32.11
CA GLN A 675 -11.56 1.51 32.12
C GLN A 675 -10.19 1.21 31.50
N ILE A 676 -9.93 1.77 30.33
CA ILE A 676 -8.67 1.60 29.60
C ILE A 676 -7.81 2.87 29.67
N TYR A 677 -6.50 2.69 29.78
CA TYR A 677 -5.49 3.73 29.79
C TYR A 677 -4.37 3.42 28.79
N GLY A 678 -3.59 4.42 28.41
CA GLY A 678 -2.45 4.23 27.52
C GLY A 678 -1.44 3.17 27.99
N ALA A 679 -1.28 2.98 29.30
CA ALA A 679 -0.40 1.95 29.87
C ALA A 679 -0.98 0.52 29.82
N THR A 680 -2.29 0.34 29.66
CA THR A 680 -2.94 -0.97 29.74
C THR A 680 -2.82 -1.78 28.45
N ILE A 681 -3.57 -1.47 27.41
CA ILE A 681 -3.58 -2.21 26.14
C ILE A 681 -2.42 -1.79 25.26
N SER A 682 -2.39 -0.52 24.87
CA SER A 682 -1.33 0.02 24.00
C SER A 682 0.06 -0.10 24.62
N GLY A 683 0.18 0.17 25.94
CA GLY A 683 1.44 0.07 26.66
C GLY A 683 1.97 -1.36 26.76
N LYS A 684 1.10 -2.32 27.03
CA LYS A 684 1.51 -3.73 27.09
C LYS A 684 1.88 -4.30 25.72
N THR A 685 1.23 -3.84 24.65
CA THR A 685 1.64 -4.21 23.29
C THR A 685 2.99 -3.59 22.94
N TRP A 686 3.19 -2.31 23.23
CA TRP A 686 4.45 -1.64 23.04
C TRP A 686 5.58 -2.37 23.79
N GLN A 687 5.39 -2.69 25.06
CA GLN A 687 6.37 -3.43 25.87
C GLN A 687 6.71 -4.79 25.25
N ALA A 688 5.69 -5.57 24.89
CA ALA A 688 5.87 -6.92 24.35
C ALA A 688 6.56 -6.91 22.98
N PHE A 689 6.24 -5.92 22.12
CA PHE A 689 6.88 -5.69 20.85
C PHE A 689 8.33 -5.23 21.03
N MET A 690 8.54 -4.11 21.72
CA MET A 690 9.86 -3.48 21.85
C MET A 690 10.88 -4.39 22.57
N SER A 691 10.45 -5.16 23.60
CA SER A 691 11.34 -6.12 24.28
C SER A 691 11.94 -7.19 23.36
N LYS A 692 11.32 -7.41 22.19
CA LYS A 692 11.76 -8.36 21.18
C LYS A 692 12.46 -7.63 20.04
N ALA A 693 11.83 -6.59 19.51
CA ALA A 693 12.33 -5.83 18.35
C ALA A 693 13.70 -5.21 18.58
N VAL A 694 13.99 -4.71 19.80
CA VAL A 694 15.31 -4.17 20.13
C VAL A 694 16.45 -5.19 20.08
N LYS A 695 16.16 -6.48 20.07
CA LYS A 695 17.16 -7.55 19.92
C LYS A 695 17.58 -7.73 18.46
N GLU A 696 16.70 -7.36 17.53
CA GLU A 696 16.96 -7.37 16.08
C GLU A 696 17.71 -6.11 15.62
N THR A 697 17.95 -5.14 16.53
CA THR A 697 18.65 -3.90 16.21
C THR A 697 19.93 -3.77 17.05
N LYS A 698 20.96 -3.09 16.50
CA LYS A 698 22.21 -2.82 17.19
C LYS A 698 22.26 -1.34 17.56
N GLY A 699 22.96 -0.99 18.66
CA GLY A 699 23.18 0.40 19.02
C GLY A 699 22.18 1.02 20.01
N ASN A 700 21.42 0.21 20.75
CA ASN A 700 20.50 0.68 21.79
C ASN A 700 21.24 1.18 23.04
N THR A 701 21.96 2.30 22.88
CA THR A 701 22.70 2.99 23.97
C THR A 701 21.80 3.94 24.75
N GLY A 702 22.33 4.51 25.84
CA GLY A 702 21.64 5.58 26.58
C GLY A 702 21.56 6.88 25.79
N PHE A 703 20.60 7.72 26.15
CA PHE A 703 20.47 9.05 25.57
C PHE A 703 21.48 10.01 26.18
N PRO A 704 22.10 10.93 25.40
CA PRO A 704 22.93 11.99 25.93
C PRO A 704 22.13 12.85 26.92
N LYS A 705 22.76 13.25 27.99
CA LYS A 705 22.14 14.17 28.96
C LYS A 705 22.04 15.58 28.36
N PRO A 706 20.94 16.32 28.62
CA PRO A 706 20.88 17.73 28.26
C PRO A 706 21.85 18.55 29.17
N SER A 707 22.18 19.77 28.75
CA SER A 707 23.05 20.66 29.51
C SER A 707 22.45 21.02 30.87
N SER A 708 23.31 21.42 31.81
CA SER A 708 22.93 21.79 33.17
C SER A 708 21.93 22.97 33.25
N LYS A 709 21.87 23.80 32.21
CA LYS A 709 20.90 24.93 32.14
C LYS A 709 19.45 24.49 32.32
N TYR A 710 19.11 23.30 31.88
CA TYR A 710 17.72 22.74 31.99
C TYR A 710 17.45 22.14 33.39
N PHE A 711 18.41 22.08 34.28
CA PHE A 711 18.26 21.60 35.64
C PHE A 711 18.41 22.68 36.68
N GLN A 712 18.72 23.93 36.28
CA GLN A 712 18.80 25.06 37.24
C GLN A 712 17.43 25.31 37.84
N GLY A 713 17.36 25.51 39.14
CA GLY A 713 16.11 25.88 39.85
C GLY A 713 15.64 27.24 39.36
N GLY A 714 14.32 27.35 39.03
CA GLY A 714 13.72 28.63 38.70
C GLY A 714 13.78 29.59 39.91
N GLY A 715 14.83 30.35 39.99
CA GLY A 715 14.84 31.52 40.88
C GLY A 715 13.83 32.57 40.37
N SER A 716 12.95 33.00 41.23
CA SER A 716 12.06 34.16 41.02
C SER A 716 12.88 35.33 40.45
N GLY A 717 12.49 35.83 39.26
CA GLY A 717 13.10 36.99 38.65
C GLY A 717 12.90 38.22 39.50
N GLY A 718 13.97 38.67 40.12
CA GLY A 718 14.13 39.99 40.66
C GLY A 718 15.32 40.65 39.97
N GLY A 719 15.08 41.73 39.25
CA GLY A 719 16.13 42.54 38.63
C GLY A 719 17.13 43.05 39.67
N GLY A 720 18.38 43.03 39.33
CA GLY A 720 19.46 43.54 40.17
C GLY A 720 20.70 43.81 39.35
N SER A 721 20.94 45.05 39.15
CA SER A 721 22.05 45.83 38.64
C SER A 721 23.44 45.22 38.89
N SER A 722 24.27 45.35 37.90
CA SER A 722 25.73 45.18 37.96
C SER A 722 26.39 46.01 39.06
N SER A 723 27.30 45.38 39.83
CA SER A 723 28.43 46.10 40.42
C SER A 723 29.65 45.17 40.44
N THR A 724 30.66 45.66 39.76
CA THR A 724 32.07 45.26 39.85
C THR A 724 32.62 45.45 41.27
N GLY A 725 33.40 44.48 41.75
CA GLY A 725 34.12 44.63 43.04
C GLY A 725 35.15 43.54 43.22
N THR A 726 36.36 43.99 43.18
CA THR A 726 37.68 43.35 43.25
C THR A 726 37.93 42.53 44.51
N ASN A 727 38.64 41.47 44.31
CA ASN A 727 39.77 40.75 45.04
C ASN A 727 40.22 41.18 46.47
N ARG A 728 40.39 40.16 47.33
CA ARG A 728 41.42 39.87 48.33
C ARG A 728 40.87 38.89 49.37
N GLY A 729 41.41 37.71 49.68
CA GLY A 729 42.67 37.32 50.10
C GLY A 729 42.70 36.94 51.57
N GLY A 730 43.10 35.70 51.92
CA GLY A 730 43.49 35.29 53.30
C GLY A 730 42.41 34.45 54.01
N GLY A 731 42.63 33.21 54.39
CA GLY A 731 43.65 32.58 55.11
C GLY A 731 43.13 31.95 56.40
N GLY A 732 43.22 30.59 56.54
CA GLY A 732 43.61 29.99 57.82
C GLY A 732 42.52 29.43 58.75
N GLY A 733 42.65 28.10 59.06
CA GLY A 733 42.49 27.61 60.43
C GLY A 733 41.41 26.53 60.63
N ASN A 734 41.72 25.32 60.57
CA ASN A 734 42.01 24.24 61.51
C ASN A 734 41.05 23.98 62.70
N GLY A 735 40.71 22.67 62.90
CA GLY A 735 40.21 22.07 64.14
C GLY A 735 38.71 21.59 64.03
N GLY A 736 38.33 20.32 64.15
CA GLY A 736 38.89 19.22 64.91
C GLY A 736 37.80 18.67 65.84
N GLY A 737 37.49 17.35 65.74
CA GLY A 737 36.77 16.60 66.80
C GLY A 737 35.27 16.38 66.53
N GLY A 738 34.72 15.22 66.50
CA GLY A 738 34.93 13.95 67.16
C GLY A 738 33.72 13.53 67.95
N GLY A 739 33.27 12.28 67.80
CA GLY A 739 32.42 11.61 68.77
C GLY A 739 30.97 11.35 68.31
N ASP A 740 30.62 10.27 67.94
CA ASP A 740 30.46 8.87 68.42
C ASP A 740 29.18 8.62 69.23
N ARG A 741 28.51 7.52 68.85
CA ARG A 741 27.54 6.72 69.64
C ARG A 741 26.09 7.29 69.72
N GLY A 742 24.99 6.50 69.55
CA GLY A 742 24.77 5.06 69.59
C GLY A 742 23.26 4.78 69.70
N ASN A 743 22.84 3.74 69.09
CA ASN A 743 22.02 2.63 69.58
C ASN A 743 20.57 2.84 70.12
N GLY A 744 19.70 1.90 69.72
CA GLY A 744 18.48 1.41 70.37
C GLY A 744 17.19 1.79 69.64
N GLY A 745 16.35 0.94 69.19
CA GLY A 745 16.00 -0.41 69.57
C GLY A 745 14.51 -0.47 69.85
N GLY A 746 13.76 -1.46 69.26
CA GLY A 746 12.45 -1.89 69.72
C GLY A 746 11.27 -1.28 68.96
N GLY A 747 10.31 -1.96 68.36
CA GLY A 747 9.73 -3.26 68.66
C GLY A 747 8.24 -3.11 68.94
N GLY A 748 7.40 -3.93 68.27
CA GLY A 748 6.03 -4.23 68.74
C GLY A 748 4.92 -3.77 67.77
N ASN A 749 4.33 -4.58 66.95
CA ASN A 749 3.37 -5.71 67.06
C ASN A 749 1.95 -5.34 67.49
N GLY A 750 0.96 -5.92 66.75
CA GLY A 750 -0.47 -6.06 67.06
C GLY A 750 -1.38 -5.23 66.20
N GLY A 751 -2.35 -5.71 65.45
CA GLY A 751 -3.10 -6.95 65.55
C GLY A 751 -4.60 -6.64 65.62
N GLY A 752 -5.42 -7.28 64.74
CA GLY A 752 -6.89 -7.40 64.90
C GLY A 752 -7.69 -6.38 64.08
N GLY A 753 -8.65 -6.70 63.26
CA GLY A 753 -9.58 -7.81 63.23
C GLY A 753 -11.02 -7.30 63.27
N GLY A 754 -11.89 -7.81 62.39
CA GLY A 754 -13.35 -7.78 62.55
C GLY A 754 -14.11 -6.91 61.56
N ASN A 755 -14.77 -7.40 60.58
CA ASN A 755 -15.95 -8.26 60.42
C ASN A 755 -17.30 -7.54 60.60
N GLY A 756 -18.22 -7.78 59.66
CA GLY A 756 -19.67 -7.59 59.74
C GLY A 756 -20.19 -6.47 58.83
N GLY A 757 -21.09 -6.60 57.89
CA GLY A 757 -22.12 -7.61 57.71
C GLY A 757 -23.44 -6.94 57.42
N GLY A 758 -24.14 -7.38 56.36
CA GLY A 758 -25.59 -7.24 56.21
C GLY A 758 -26.08 -5.89 55.64
N GLY A 759 -27.00 -5.81 54.76
CA GLY A 759 -27.96 -6.64 54.13
C GLY A 759 -29.05 -5.83 53.46
N ASN A 760 -29.59 -6.37 52.42
CA ASN A 760 -30.97 -6.39 51.97
C ASN A 760 -31.78 -5.13 51.60
N GLY A 761 -32.42 -5.26 50.43
CA GLY A 761 -33.83 -5.03 50.11
C GLY A 761 -34.08 -3.69 49.42
N GLY A 762 -34.82 -3.55 48.40
CA GLY A 762 -35.84 -4.27 47.72
C GLY A 762 -36.51 -3.36 46.69
N ASP A 763 -36.96 -3.96 45.64
CA ASP A 763 -38.18 -3.77 44.86
C ASP A 763 -38.76 -2.38 44.46
N GLY A 764 -39.24 -2.44 43.19
CA GLY A 764 -40.34 -1.67 42.60
C GLY A 764 -39.93 -0.82 41.43
N GLY A 765 -40.28 -1.04 40.17
CA GLY A 765 -41.53 -1.47 39.57
C GLY A 765 -42.15 -0.28 38.81
N GLY A 766 -42.50 -0.45 37.54
CA GLY A 766 -43.36 0.48 36.79
C GLY A 766 -42.74 1.09 35.55
N ASP A 767 -42.95 0.58 34.48
CA ASP A 767 -43.87 0.49 33.36
C ASP A 767 -44.24 1.81 32.65
N ASN A 768 -44.36 1.70 31.29
CA ASN A 768 -45.00 2.56 30.28
C ASN A 768 -44.17 3.75 29.74
N GLY A 769 -44.04 3.94 28.44
CA GLY A 769 -44.78 3.56 27.24
C GLY A 769 -44.63 4.61 26.19
N GLY A 770 -44.42 4.24 24.93
CA GLY A 770 -45.17 4.78 23.82
C GLY A 770 -44.58 5.91 22.96
N GLY A 771 -44.52 5.65 21.66
CA GLY A 771 -44.57 6.57 20.55
C GLY A 771 -43.21 7.01 20.02
N GLY A 772 -42.75 6.72 18.81
CA GLY A 772 -43.36 6.76 17.50
C GLY A 772 -43.12 8.09 16.83
N ASP A 773 -42.25 8.11 15.80
CA ASP A 773 -42.52 8.70 14.50
C ASP A 773 -41.20 8.92 13.71
N GLU A 774 -41.10 8.20 12.61
CA GLU A 774 -40.83 8.54 11.23
C GLU A 774 -39.75 9.57 10.84
N ALA A 775 -38.96 9.07 9.90
CA ALA A 775 -38.03 9.80 9.03
C ALA A 775 -38.76 10.86 8.13
N PRO A 776 -38.00 11.71 7.43
CA PRO A 776 -37.86 11.42 6.01
C PRO A 776 -36.44 11.56 5.42
N GLY A 777 -36.17 10.73 4.41
CA GLY A 777 -35.02 10.84 3.55
C GLY A 777 -35.20 11.84 2.43
N LEU A 778 -34.07 12.15 1.79
CA LEU A 778 -33.84 12.66 0.42
C LEU A 778 -32.35 12.50 0.23
N GLY A 779 -31.76 11.83 -0.73
CA GLY A 779 -32.02 11.79 -2.15
C GLY A 779 -30.94 12.55 -2.92
N GLY A 780 -29.98 11.84 -3.57
CA GLY A 780 -29.47 12.11 -4.90
C GLY A 780 -28.28 13.10 -5.04
N ASN A 781 -27.11 12.70 -5.34
CA ASN A 781 -26.41 12.60 -6.63
C ASN A 781 -25.04 11.94 -6.44
#